data_b6c3db8fc873141d5265a3c267c05a21
#
_entry.id   b6c3db8fc873141d5265a3c267c05a21
#
_cell.length_a   1.000
_cell.length_b   1.000
_cell.length_c   1.000
_cell.angle_alpha   90.00
_cell.angle_beta   90.00
_cell.angle_gamma   90.00
#
_symmetry.space_group_name_H-M   'P 1'
#
loop_
_entity.id
_entity.type
_entity.pdbx_description
1 polymer ?
#
loop_
_entity_poly.entity_id
_entity_poly.type
_entity_poly.pdbx_seq_one_letter_code
_entity_poly.pdbx_strand_id
1 'polypeptide(L)'
;MIHLKQPLVLSAQSSNVASPLFVAGGQQRRASGAGRTCSGRRLSARRISCASTEEAVGVSTSVTTKERALTVTAIVTAQVPTSVYVARGLDDIQDLFGKTLLLELVSSELDPKTGRERERVKGFAHMTLKEGTYEAKMSVPASFGPVGAVLVENEHHREMFIKDIKLITGGDESTAITFDVASWVHSKFDDPEPRAFFTVKSYLPSQTPPGIEALRKKELETLRGDGHSERKFHERVYDYDTYNDLGDPDKNIDHKRPVLGTKEHPYPRRCRTGRPKTLYDPETETRSSPVYVPRDEQFSDVKGRTFSATTLRSGLHAILPALAPLLNNSQCFSHFPAIDALYSDGIPLPVDGHGGNSFNVINDVIPRVVQMIEDTTEHVLRFEVPEMLERDRFSWFRDEEFARQTLAGLNPICIRRLTEFPIVSKLDPAVYGLAESALSKEILEKMMNGRMTVEEAMEKKRLFLLDYHDVFLPYVHRVRELPDTTLYGSRTVFFLSDEGTLMPLAIELTRPQSPTKPQWKRAFTHGSDATESWLWKLAKAHVLTHDTGYHQLVSHWLRTHACVEPYIIATNRQLSRMHPVYRLLHPHFRYTMEINALAREALINADGIIEEAFWPGKYSIELSSVAYGAAWQFNTEALPEDLINRGLAVRRDDGELELAIKDYPYADDGLLIWGSIKQWASDYVDFYYKSDGDVAGDEELRAWWEEVRTKGHADKKDEPWWPVCDTKENLVQILTIIMWVTSGHHAAVNFGQYHYAGYFPNRPTVVRRNIPVEENRDDEMKKFMARPEEVLLQSLPSQMQAIKVMATLDILSSHSPDEEYMGEYAEPAWLAEPMVKAAFEKFSGRLKEAEGTIDMRNNNPENKNRCGAGIVPYELLKPFSEPGVTGRGIPNSISI
;
A
#
# COMPACT_ATOMS: atom_id res chain seq x y z
N MET A 1 -6.03 32.07 -32.91
CA MET A 1 -7.24 31.83 -33.77
C MET A 1 -7.68 30.41 -33.53
N ILE A 2 -8.87 30.30 -33.05
CA ILE A 2 -9.57 29.12 -32.53
C ILE A 2 -9.99 28.23 -33.71
N HIS A 3 -9.80 26.92 -33.65
CA HIS A 3 -10.64 25.97 -34.32
C HIS A 3 -10.97 24.78 -33.44
N LEU A 4 -12.18 24.78 -32.96
CA LEU A 4 -12.90 23.65 -32.40
C LEU A 4 -13.12 22.57 -33.47
N LYS A 5 -12.91 21.30 -33.16
CA LYS A 5 -13.47 20.16 -33.88
C LYS A 5 -14.30 19.29 -32.91
N GLN A 6 -15.54 19.07 -33.29
CA GLN A 6 -16.55 18.23 -32.65
C GLN A 6 -16.22 16.73 -32.81
N PRO A 7 -16.72 15.86 -31.95
CA PRO A 7 -16.49 14.42 -32.03
C PRO A 7 -17.47 13.75 -33.00
N LEU A 8 -16.94 12.80 -33.75
CA LEU A 8 -17.68 11.90 -34.64
C LEU A 8 -18.28 10.74 -33.85
N VAL A 9 -19.56 10.53 -34.00
CA VAL A 9 -20.32 9.39 -33.53
C VAL A 9 -20.05 8.21 -34.45
N LEU A 10 -19.52 7.11 -33.96
CA LEU A 10 -19.41 5.83 -34.66
C LEU A 10 -20.37 4.81 -34.06
N SER A 11 -21.24 4.32 -34.89
CA SER A 11 -22.24 3.29 -34.66
C SER A 11 -21.60 1.92 -34.46
N ALA A 12 -21.97 1.22 -33.39
CA ALA A 12 -21.58 -0.17 -33.12
C ALA A 12 -22.40 -1.13 -33.99
N GLN A 13 -21.73 -1.94 -34.77
CA GLN A 13 -22.30 -3.18 -35.33
C GLN A 13 -21.92 -4.37 -34.42
N SER A 14 -22.96 -5.11 -34.01
CA SER A 14 -22.86 -6.31 -33.19
C SER A 14 -22.37 -7.49 -34.03
N SER A 15 -21.36 -8.22 -33.54
CA SER A 15 -21.06 -9.59 -33.98
C SER A 15 -21.08 -10.53 -32.78
N ASN A 16 -21.99 -11.50 -32.85
CA ASN A 16 -22.15 -12.63 -31.93
C ASN A 16 -20.94 -13.57 -32.03
N VAL A 17 -20.31 -13.88 -30.87
CA VAL A 17 -19.48 -15.07 -30.74
C VAL A 17 -19.84 -15.79 -29.45
N ALA A 18 -20.26 -17.04 -29.58
CA ALA A 18 -20.66 -17.95 -28.55
C ALA A 18 -19.43 -18.53 -27.82
N SER A 19 -19.47 -18.59 -26.51
CA SER A 19 -18.48 -19.29 -25.66
C SER A 19 -18.86 -20.77 -25.51
N PRO A 20 -17.89 -21.68 -25.49
CA PRO A 20 -18.14 -23.11 -25.26
C PRO A 20 -18.26 -23.45 -23.77
N LEU A 21 -19.33 -24.17 -23.45
CA LEU A 21 -19.55 -24.82 -22.15
C LEU A 21 -18.58 -25.98 -21.94
N PHE A 22 -17.89 -26.00 -20.82
CA PHE A 22 -17.20 -27.18 -20.31
C PHE A 22 -18.20 -28.10 -19.61
N VAL A 23 -18.36 -29.33 -20.13
CA VAL A 23 -19.10 -30.40 -19.49
C VAL A 23 -18.12 -31.24 -18.65
N ALA A 24 -18.36 -31.28 -17.35
CA ALA A 24 -17.68 -32.21 -16.44
C ALA A 24 -18.48 -33.50 -16.37
N GLY A 25 -17.90 -34.62 -16.84
CA GLY A 25 -18.48 -35.94 -16.75
C GLY A 25 -18.31 -36.53 -15.35
N GLY A 26 -19.43 -36.81 -14.69
CA GLY A 26 -19.46 -37.57 -13.46
C GLY A 26 -19.84 -39.02 -13.71
N GLN A 27 -19.01 -39.92 -13.23
CA GLN A 27 -19.28 -41.40 -13.28
C GLN A 27 -20.29 -41.78 -12.18
N GLN A 28 -21.36 -42.43 -12.64
CA GLN A 28 -22.32 -43.13 -11.75
C GLN A 28 -21.71 -44.40 -11.18
N ARG A 29 -21.79 -44.60 -9.89
CA ARG A 29 -21.82 -45.94 -9.26
C ARG A 29 -23.20 -46.22 -8.74
N ARG A 30 -23.81 -47.29 -9.23
CA ARG A 30 -25.04 -47.90 -8.73
C ARG A 30 -24.79 -48.63 -7.41
N ALA A 31 -25.70 -48.46 -6.48
CA ALA A 31 -25.99 -49.47 -5.48
C ALA A 31 -27.50 -49.53 -5.26
N SER A 32 -27.97 -50.71 -5.27
CA SER A 32 -29.37 -51.21 -5.20
C SER A 32 -29.90 -51.24 -3.77
N GLY A 33 -31.20 -51.04 -3.62
CA GLY A 33 -31.91 -51.90 -2.70
C GLY A 33 -32.95 -51.28 -1.79
N ALA A 34 -34.20 -51.69 -2.02
CA ALA A 34 -35.30 -51.90 -1.12
C ALA A 34 -36.17 -50.74 -0.68
N GLY A 35 -37.36 -50.80 -1.21
CA GLY A 35 -38.50 -49.96 -0.90
C GLY A 35 -39.18 -50.20 0.46
N ARG A 36 -39.96 -49.23 0.83
CA ARG A 36 -41.23 -49.43 1.57
C ARG A 36 -42.18 -48.26 1.32
N THR A 37 -43.36 -48.61 0.85
CA THR A 37 -44.55 -47.82 0.63
C THR A 37 -45.14 -47.35 1.98
N CYS A 38 -45.62 -46.15 2.04
CA CYS A 38 -46.83 -45.82 2.84
C CYS A 38 -47.52 -44.53 2.34
N SER A 39 -48.72 -44.76 2.01
CA SER A 39 -49.95 -44.03 1.74
C SER A 39 -50.05 -42.56 2.13
N GLY A 40 -50.69 -41.84 1.21
CA GLY A 40 -51.10 -40.44 1.31
C GLY A 40 -52.23 -40.14 2.29
N ARG A 41 -52.29 -38.93 2.69
CA ARG A 41 -53.54 -38.27 3.12
C ARG A 41 -53.59 -36.86 2.56
N ARG A 42 -54.52 -36.59 1.71
CA ARG A 42 -55.05 -35.28 1.34
C ARG A 42 -55.73 -34.66 2.53
N LEU A 43 -55.38 -33.44 2.85
CA LEU A 43 -56.22 -32.56 3.70
C LEU A 43 -56.66 -31.34 2.90
N SER A 44 -57.95 -31.23 2.85
CA SER A 44 -58.76 -30.23 2.14
C SER A 44 -58.68 -28.85 2.80
N ALA A 45 -58.66 -27.83 1.95
CA ALA A 45 -58.81 -26.44 2.35
C ALA A 45 -60.27 -26.19 2.85
N ARG A 46 -60.40 -25.72 4.07
CA ARG A 46 -61.65 -25.11 4.56
C ARG A 46 -61.56 -23.59 4.40
N ARG A 47 -62.47 -23.06 3.56
CA ARG A 47 -62.86 -21.64 3.58
C ARG A 47 -63.61 -21.39 4.86
N ILE A 48 -63.29 -20.37 5.61
CA ILE A 48 -64.06 -19.79 6.69
C ILE A 48 -64.63 -18.48 6.18
N SER A 49 -65.91 -18.39 6.02
CA SER A 49 -66.70 -17.16 5.81
C SER A 49 -66.94 -16.54 7.16
N CYS A 50 -66.62 -15.28 7.34
CA CYS A 50 -67.13 -14.49 8.49
C CYS A 50 -68.50 -13.91 8.18
N ALA A 51 -69.47 -14.27 8.99
CA ALA A 51 -70.73 -13.59 9.06
C ALA A 51 -70.63 -12.45 10.10
N SER A 52 -71.13 -11.32 9.74
CA SER A 52 -71.30 -10.12 10.58
C SER A 52 -72.45 -10.32 11.60
N THR A 53 -72.13 -9.98 12.84
CA THR A 53 -73.16 -9.60 13.81
C THR A 53 -72.80 -8.27 14.44
N GLU A 54 -73.65 -7.28 14.20
CA GLU A 54 -73.66 -6.00 14.89
C GLU A 54 -74.20 -6.18 16.31
N GLU A 55 -73.47 -5.72 17.29
CA GLU A 55 -74.03 -5.26 18.57
C GLU A 55 -73.37 -3.95 18.99
N ALA A 56 -74.12 -2.95 19.07
CA ALA A 56 -73.78 -1.60 19.49
C ALA A 56 -73.81 -1.51 21.03
N VAL A 57 -72.69 -1.11 21.63
CA VAL A 57 -72.67 -0.53 22.99
C VAL A 57 -71.54 0.49 23.13
N GLY A 58 -71.89 1.71 23.47
CA GLY A 58 -71.12 2.61 24.35
C GLY A 58 -70.01 3.43 23.70
N VAL A 59 -70.30 4.63 23.31
CA VAL A 59 -69.47 5.74 23.02
C VAL A 59 -68.65 6.11 24.26
N SER A 60 -67.33 5.78 24.21
CA SER A 60 -66.31 6.46 25.01
C SER A 60 -65.42 7.22 24.03
N THR A 61 -65.63 8.51 23.95
CA THR A 61 -64.72 9.42 23.17
C THR A 61 -63.39 9.55 23.87
N SER A 62 -62.47 8.66 23.56
CA SER A 62 -61.08 8.95 23.72
C SER A 62 -60.65 9.84 22.54
N VAL A 63 -60.37 11.10 22.82
CA VAL A 63 -59.74 12.02 21.90
C VAL A 63 -58.30 11.51 21.69
N THR A 64 -58.12 10.66 20.70
CA THR A 64 -56.79 10.37 20.13
C THR A 64 -56.38 11.66 19.39
N THR A 65 -55.53 12.44 20.04
CA THR A 65 -54.77 13.48 19.38
C THR A 65 -53.96 12.78 18.28
N LYS A 66 -54.38 12.95 17.02
CA LYS A 66 -53.55 12.54 15.87
C LYS A 66 -52.25 13.27 16.04
N GLU A 67 -51.20 12.56 16.46
CA GLU A 67 -49.86 13.09 16.43
C GLU A 67 -49.57 13.60 15.02
N ARG A 68 -49.03 14.81 14.94
CA ARG A 68 -48.70 15.46 13.68
C ARG A 68 -47.50 14.67 13.07
N ALA A 69 -47.76 13.91 12.03
CA ALA A 69 -46.72 13.17 11.32
C ALA A 69 -46.02 14.10 10.31
N LEU A 70 -44.71 14.00 10.24
CA LEU A 70 -43.88 14.69 9.27
C LEU A 70 -43.55 13.73 8.11
N THR A 71 -43.65 14.21 6.88
CA THR A 71 -43.23 13.43 5.72
C THR A 71 -41.72 13.62 5.53
N VAL A 72 -40.97 12.52 5.59
CA VAL A 72 -39.52 12.46 5.32
C VAL A 72 -39.34 11.71 4.01
N THR A 73 -38.63 12.33 3.07
CA THR A 73 -38.23 11.70 1.83
C THR A 73 -36.76 11.27 1.97
N ALA A 74 -36.48 9.98 1.83
CA ALA A 74 -35.12 9.43 1.77
C ALA A 74 -34.71 9.27 0.31
N ILE A 75 -33.55 9.82 -0.04
CA ILE A 75 -32.94 9.66 -1.35
C ILE A 75 -31.65 8.89 -1.14
N VAL A 76 -31.52 7.72 -1.78
CA VAL A 76 -30.32 6.87 -1.75
C VAL A 76 -29.65 6.94 -3.11
N THR A 77 -28.38 7.32 -3.14
CA THR A 77 -27.55 7.29 -4.34
C THR A 77 -26.73 6.02 -4.33
N ALA A 78 -26.99 5.12 -5.27
CA ALA A 78 -26.28 3.85 -5.43
C ALA A 78 -25.53 3.81 -6.76
N GLN A 79 -24.36 3.21 -6.77
CA GLN A 79 -23.61 2.91 -7.97
C GLN A 79 -23.88 1.47 -8.37
N VAL A 80 -24.38 1.26 -9.59
CA VAL A 80 -24.56 -0.07 -10.15
C VAL A 80 -23.22 -0.49 -10.80
N PRO A 81 -22.62 -1.63 -10.40
CA PRO A 81 -21.36 -2.07 -11.00
C PRO A 81 -21.49 -2.22 -12.52
N THR A 82 -20.52 -1.67 -13.26
CA THR A 82 -20.54 -1.73 -14.75
C THR A 82 -20.40 -3.15 -15.29
N SER A 83 -19.86 -4.09 -14.50
CA SER A 83 -19.85 -5.52 -14.84
C SER A 83 -21.26 -6.11 -15.02
N VAL A 84 -22.27 -5.54 -14.39
CA VAL A 84 -23.68 -5.91 -14.54
C VAL A 84 -24.19 -5.56 -15.95
N TYR A 85 -23.64 -4.51 -16.57
CA TYR A 85 -24.06 -4.11 -17.93
C TYR A 85 -23.52 -5.02 -19.06
N VAL A 86 -22.42 -5.74 -18.82
CA VAL A 86 -21.78 -6.60 -19.83
C VAL A 86 -22.33 -8.05 -19.82
N ALA A 87 -22.85 -8.51 -18.67
CA ALA A 87 -23.33 -9.89 -18.48
C ALA A 87 -24.87 -9.99 -18.39
N ARG A 88 -25.62 -9.16 -19.09
CA ARG A 88 -27.08 -9.02 -18.94
C ARG A 88 -27.86 -10.26 -19.37
N GLY A 89 -28.33 -11.03 -18.36
CA GLY A 89 -29.56 -11.82 -18.49
C GLY A 89 -30.78 -10.94 -18.20
N LEU A 90 -31.94 -11.26 -18.77
CA LEU A 90 -33.21 -10.58 -18.53
C LEU A 90 -33.61 -10.57 -17.02
N ASP A 91 -33.15 -11.55 -16.27
CA ASP A 91 -33.40 -11.68 -14.84
C ASP A 91 -32.76 -10.57 -14.00
N ASP A 92 -31.54 -10.12 -14.35
CA ASP A 92 -30.82 -9.03 -13.65
C ASP A 92 -31.54 -7.67 -13.82
N ILE A 93 -32.18 -7.46 -14.99
CA ILE A 93 -32.94 -6.22 -15.25
C ILE A 93 -34.25 -6.24 -14.48
N GLN A 94 -34.91 -7.38 -14.38
CA GLN A 94 -36.15 -7.52 -13.57
C GLN A 94 -35.83 -7.36 -12.07
N ASP A 95 -34.68 -7.87 -11.58
CA ASP A 95 -34.28 -7.68 -10.19
C ASP A 95 -34.01 -6.20 -9.89
N LEU A 96 -33.36 -5.47 -10.80
CA LEU A 96 -33.04 -4.05 -10.62
C LEU A 96 -34.30 -3.15 -10.51
N PHE A 97 -35.32 -3.42 -11.30
CA PHE A 97 -36.56 -2.62 -11.30
C PHE A 97 -37.65 -3.13 -10.35
N GLY A 98 -37.59 -4.39 -9.98
CA GLY A 98 -38.60 -5.05 -9.15
C GLY A 98 -38.28 -5.15 -7.67
N LYS A 99 -37.02 -4.90 -7.28
CA LYS A 99 -36.52 -4.99 -5.90
C LYS A 99 -36.35 -3.62 -5.26
N THR A 100 -36.18 -3.60 -3.95
CA THR A 100 -36.14 -2.38 -3.15
C THR A 100 -35.00 -2.41 -2.16
N LEU A 101 -34.73 -1.24 -1.58
CA LEU A 101 -33.91 -1.11 -0.36
C LEU A 101 -34.88 -0.84 0.79
N LEU A 102 -34.90 -1.68 1.81
CA LEU A 102 -35.61 -1.40 3.04
C LEU A 102 -34.75 -0.49 3.91
N LEU A 103 -35.29 0.69 4.24
CA LEU A 103 -34.71 1.67 5.12
C LEU A 103 -35.42 1.69 6.46
N GLU A 104 -34.67 1.62 7.57
CA GLU A 104 -35.19 1.81 8.92
C GLU A 104 -34.53 3.03 9.56
N LEU A 105 -35.31 4.06 9.85
CA LEU A 105 -34.83 5.24 10.56
C LEU A 105 -34.73 4.94 12.06
N VAL A 106 -33.60 5.34 12.67
CA VAL A 106 -33.36 5.21 14.11
C VAL A 106 -33.24 6.60 14.73
N SER A 107 -34.05 6.84 15.79
CA SER A 107 -33.95 8.09 16.54
C SER A 107 -32.64 8.20 17.33
N SER A 108 -32.08 9.39 17.41
CA SER A 108 -30.95 9.68 18.31
C SER A 108 -31.36 9.77 19.78
N GLU A 109 -32.65 9.79 20.09
CA GLU A 109 -33.20 9.94 21.43
C GLU A 109 -33.95 8.69 21.89
N LEU A 110 -33.97 8.44 23.22
CA LEU A 110 -34.77 7.40 23.82
C LEU A 110 -36.24 7.86 23.98
N ASP A 111 -37.13 6.92 24.06
CA ASP A 111 -38.53 7.20 24.46
C ASP A 111 -38.55 7.70 25.90
N PRO A 112 -39.04 8.93 26.16
CA PRO A 112 -39.03 9.54 27.50
C PRO A 112 -39.89 8.82 28.52
N LYS A 113 -40.86 7.99 28.08
CA LYS A 113 -41.76 7.22 28.97
C LYS A 113 -41.17 5.88 29.37
N THR A 114 -40.45 5.21 28.45
CA THR A 114 -39.97 3.84 28.66
C THR A 114 -38.46 3.78 28.92
N GLY A 115 -37.73 4.84 28.56
CA GLY A 115 -36.25 4.86 28.59
C GLY A 115 -35.59 3.90 27.60
N ARG A 116 -36.38 3.40 26.61
CA ARG A 116 -35.85 2.47 25.58
C ARG A 116 -35.71 3.17 24.24
N GLU A 117 -35.02 2.52 23.28
CA GLU A 117 -34.99 2.97 21.89
C GLU A 117 -36.43 3.18 21.37
N ARG A 118 -36.61 4.26 20.62
CA ARG A 118 -37.91 4.53 19.97
C ARG A 118 -38.18 3.52 18.87
N GLU A 119 -39.43 3.28 18.56
CA GLU A 119 -39.85 2.41 17.47
C GLU A 119 -39.27 2.94 16.14
N ARG A 120 -38.62 2.07 15.37
CA ARG A 120 -38.01 2.41 14.09
C ARG A 120 -39.07 2.68 13.04
N VAL A 121 -38.86 3.69 12.20
CA VAL A 121 -39.73 3.99 11.06
C VAL A 121 -39.16 3.34 9.82
N LYS A 122 -39.98 2.48 9.16
CA LYS A 122 -39.56 1.72 7.99
C LYS A 122 -40.15 2.32 6.71
N GLY A 123 -39.34 2.23 5.62
CA GLY A 123 -39.77 2.61 4.29
C GLY A 123 -39.03 1.86 3.20
N PHE A 124 -39.74 1.50 2.13
CA PHE A 124 -39.13 0.86 0.97
C PHE A 124 -38.75 1.93 -0.05
N ALA A 125 -37.43 1.98 -0.37
CA ALA A 125 -36.92 2.87 -1.40
C ALA A 125 -36.96 2.14 -2.75
N HIS A 126 -37.63 2.73 -3.72
CA HIS A 126 -37.77 2.23 -5.08
C HIS A 126 -36.88 3.01 -6.02
N MET A 127 -36.32 2.34 -7.03
CA MET A 127 -35.52 3.00 -8.05
C MET A 127 -36.37 4.03 -8.81
N THR A 128 -35.81 5.22 -8.98
CA THR A 128 -36.43 6.32 -9.73
C THR A 128 -36.09 6.24 -11.23
N LEU A 129 -36.62 7.16 -12.03
CA LEU A 129 -36.23 7.30 -13.43
C LEU A 129 -34.75 7.72 -13.61
N LYS A 130 -34.14 8.28 -12.58
CA LYS A 130 -32.70 8.58 -12.54
C LYS A 130 -31.98 7.33 -12.10
N GLU A 131 -31.22 6.75 -13.00
CA GLU A 131 -30.43 5.54 -12.76
C GLU A 131 -29.55 5.68 -11.50
N GLY A 132 -29.51 4.63 -10.67
CA GLY A 132 -28.78 4.61 -9.41
C GLY A 132 -29.40 5.43 -8.28
N THR A 133 -30.60 5.99 -8.46
CA THR A 133 -31.28 6.76 -7.40
C THR A 133 -32.51 6.03 -6.94
N TYR A 134 -32.62 5.79 -5.61
CA TYR A 134 -33.77 5.19 -4.94
C TYR A 134 -34.44 6.22 -4.05
N GLU A 135 -35.76 6.21 -4.00
CA GLU A 135 -36.56 7.14 -3.19
C GLU A 135 -37.56 6.38 -2.31
N ALA A 136 -37.62 6.76 -1.03
CA ALA A 136 -38.65 6.32 -0.08
C ALA A 136 -39.35 7.52 0.57
N LYS A 137 -40.68 7.46 0.69
CA LYS A 137 -41.46 8.45 1.46
C LYS A 137 -41.98 7.80 2.73
N MET A 138 -41.58 8.36 3.87
CA MET A 138 -41.91 7.83 5.19
C MET A 138 -42.71 8.85 6.00
N SER A 139 -43.70 8.36 6.75
CA SER A 139 -44.45 9.16 7.71
C SER A 139 -43.80 8.98 9.08
N VAL A 140 -43.13 10.01 9.55
CA VAL A 140 -42.37 10.01 10.82
C VAL A 140 -43.18 10.77 11.88
N PRO A 141 -43.56 10.16 13.02
CA PRO A 141 -44.23 10.87 14.12
C PRO A 141 -43.41 12.07 14.59
N ALA A 142 -44.08 13.17 14.92
CA ALA A 142 -43.38 14.34 15.46
C ALA A 142 -42.63 14.05 16.78
N SER A 143 -43.12 13.04 17.51
CA SER A 143 -42.44 12.53 18.73
C SER A 143 -41.20 11.68 18.48
N PHE A 144 -40.83 11.38 17.21
CA PHE A 144 -39.70 10.54 16.86
C PHE A 144 -38.34 11.17 17.20
N GLY A 145 -38.27 12.50 17.17
CA GLY A 145 -37.00 13.23 17.39
C GLY A 145 -36.06 13.20 16.20
N PRO A 146 -34.82 13.68 16.38
CA PRO A 146 -33.80 13.68 15.30
C PRO A 146 -33.39 12.25 14.88
N VAL A 147 -33.17 12.06 13.59
CA VAL A 147 -32.65 10.79 13.08
C VAL A 147 -31.14 10.72 13.36
N GLY A 148 -30.71 9.66 14.04
CA GLY A 148 -29.29 9.41 14.38
C GLY A 148 -28.63 8.38 13.50
N ALA A 149 -29.38 7.40 12.97
CA ALA A 149 -28.87 6.35 12.10
C ALA A 149 -29.95 5.89 11.10
N VAL A 150 -29.48 5.26 10.01
CA VAL A 150 -30.34 4.54 9.05
C VAL A 150 -29.79 3.13 8.92
N LEU A 151 -30.68 2.13 9.10
CA LEU A 151 -30.39 0.75 8.75
C LEU A 151 -30.85 0.50 7.32
N VAL A 152 -30.01 -0.17 6.55
CA VAL A 152 -30.28 -0.51 5.16
C VAL A 152 -30.22 -2.02 4.97
N GLU A 153 -31.30 -2.61 4.48
CA GLU A 153 -31.37 -3.99 4.01
C GLU A 153 -31.53 -3.96 2.49
N ASN A 154 -30.62 -4.64 1.80
CA ASN A 154 -30.61 -4.74 0.34
C ASN A 154 -31.43 -5.98 -0.07
N GLU A 155 -32.60 -5.78 -0.67
CA GLU A 155 -33.45 -6.86 -1.14
C GLU A 155 -33.06 -7.41 -2.53
N HIS A 156 -32.10 -6.81 -3.20
CA HIS A 156 -31.54 -7.33 -4.46
C HIS A 156 -30.71 -8.60 -4.21
N HIS A 157 -30.58 -9.43 -5.24
CA HIS A 157 -29.75 -10.64 -5.18
C HIS A 157 -28.24 -10.37 -5.25
N ARG A 158 -27.85 -9.15 -5.58
CA ARG A 158 -26.44 -8.73 -5.63
C ARG A 158 -26.18 -7.61 -4.63
N GLU A 159 -24.96 -7.52 -4.18
CA GLU A 159 -24.50 -6.38 -3.38
C GLU A 159 -24.57 -5.08 -4.17
N MET A 160 -24.70 -3.96 -3.47
CA MET A 160 -24.79 -2.62 -4.04
C MET A 160 -23.82 -1.68 -3.31
N PHE A 161 -23.10 -0.86 -4.08
CA PHE A 161 -22.33 0.25 -3.51
C PHE A 161 -23.25 1.46 -3.33
N ILE A 162 -23.50 1.87 -2.08
CA ILE A 162 -24.28 3.05 -1.75
C ILE A 162 -23.30 4.19 -1.49
N LYS A 163 -23.43 5.28 -2.28
CA LYS A 163 -22.60 6.45 -2.17
C LYS A 163 -23.03 7.33 -0.98
N ASP A 164 -24.30 7.72 -0.96
CA ASP A 164 -24.86 8.57 0.09
C ASP A 164 -26.35 8.30 0.30
N ILE A 165 -26.85 8.71 1.47
CA ILE A 165 -28.28 8.75 1.80
C ILE A 165 -28.58 10.16 2.29
N LYS A 166 -29.65 10.77 1.75
CA LYS A 166 -30.16 12.08 2.16
C LYS A 166 -31.60 11.96 2.66
N LEU A 167 -31.86 12.51 3.83
CA LEU A 167 -33.22 12.59 4.39
C LEU A 167 -33.67 14.05 4.32
N ILE A 168 -34.76 14.30 3.56
CA ILE A 168 -35.33 15.61 3.34
C ILE A 168 -36.67 15.67 4.08
N THR A 169 -36.84 16.61 5.01
CA THR A 169 -38.08 16.81 5.78
C THR A 169 -38.91 17.91 5.15
N GLY A 170 -40.19 17.62 4.88
CA GLY A 170 -41.14 18.62 4.37
C GLY A 170 -40.82 19.18 2.97
N GLY A 171 -39.89 18.58 2.23
CA GLY A 171 -39.51 19.00 0.88
C GLY A 171 -38.49 20.15 0.84
N ASP A 172 -37.93 20.56 1.95
CA ASP A 172 -36.87 21.59 2.03
C ASP A 172 -35.47 20.95 2.03
N GLU A 173 -34.78 21.03 0.89
CA GLU A 173 -33.45 20.50 0.72
C GLU A 173 -32.38 21.18 1.62
N SER A 174 -32.63 22.40 2.10
CA SER A 174 -31.69 23.10 3.00
C SER A 174 -31.60 22.46 4.38
N THR A 175 -32.59 21.64 4.75
CA THR A 175 -32.67 20.90 6.02
C THR A 175 -32.28 19.43 5.88
N ALA A 176 -31.67 19.04 4.75
CA ALA A 176 -31.32 17.65 4.47
C ALA A 176 -30.26 17.12 5.45
N ILE A 177 -30.59 15.98 6.08
CA ILE A 177 -29.61 15.21 6.86
C ILE A 177 -28.89 14.26 5.91
N THR A 178 -27.57 14.39 5.80
CA THR A 178 -26.75 13.54 4.95
C THR A 178 -26.06 12.47 5.77
N PHE A 179 -26.03 11.25 5.23
CA PHE A 179 -25.27 10.12 5.70
C PHE A 179 -24.20 9.85 4.64
N ASP A 180 -22.95 9.94 5.03
CA ASP A 180 -21.86 9.47 4.18
C ASP A 180 -21.76 7.96 4.34
N VAL A 181 -22.08 7.25 3.28
CA VAL A 181 -22.12 5.80 3.28
C VAL A 181 -20.89 5.23 2.63
N ALA A 182 -20.60 5.64 1.39
CA ALA A 182 -19.44 5.26 0.54
C ALA A 182 -19.03 3.79 0.73
N SER A 183 -20.00 2.86 0.64
CA SER A 183 -19.81 1.50 1.17
C SER A 183 -20.73 0.48 0.50
N TRP A 184 -20.29 -0.77 0.49
CA TRP A 184 -21.06 -1.87 -0.05
C TRP A 184 -22.13 -2.36 0.93
N VAL A 185 -23.31 -2.61 0.44
CA VAL A 185 -24.40 -3.27 1.17
C VAL A 185 -24.68 -4.60 0.48
N HIS A 186 -24.36 -5.68 1.17
CA HIS A 186 -24.56 -7.04 0.67
C HIS A 186 -26.04 -7.37 0.52
N SER A 187 -26.33 -8.40 -0.27
CA SER A 187 -27.67 -8.93 -0.43
C SER A 187 -28.18 -9.53 0.88
N LYS A 188 -29.45 -9.33 1.23
CA LYS A 188 -30.09 -10.01 2.38
C LYS A 188 -30.08 -11.54 2.26
N PHE A 189 -29.83 -12.08 1.07
CA PHE A 189 -29.73 -13.52 0.84
C PHE A 189 -28.35 -14.07 1.19
N ASP A 190 -27.33 -13.21 1.23
CA ASP A 190 -25.98 -13.55 1.69
C ASP A 190 -25.85 -13.35 3.21
N ASP A 191 -26.37 -12.23 3.73
CA ASP A 191 -26.46 -11.91 5.15
C ASP A 191 -27.77 -11.14 5.39
N PRO A 192 -28.68 -11.66 6.23
CA PRO A 192 -29.96 -11.00 6.52
C PRO A 192 -29.87 -9.82 7.47
N GLU A 193 -28.68 -9.54 8.06
CA GLU A 193 -28.51 -8.45 9.00
C GLU A 193 -28.43 -7.09 8.29
N PRO A 194 -29.32 -6.11 8.59
CA PRO A 194 -29.26 -4.80 7.95
C PRO A 194 -28.04 -4.02 8.41
N ARG A 195 -27.43 -3.29 7.47
CA ARG A 195 -26.27 -2.48 7.74
C ARG A 195 -26.62 -1.12 8.33
N ALA A 196 -25.95 -0.71 9.41
CA ALA A 196 -26.16 0.58 10.06
C ALA A 196 -25.27 1.67 9.45
N PHE A 197 -25.84 2.85 9.18
CA PHE A 197 -25.12 4.05 8.77
C PHE A 197 -25.48 5.21 9.67
N PHE A 198 -24.47 5.94 10.11
CA PHE A 198 -24.63 7.09 11.00
C PHE A 198 -24.54 8.40 10.21
N THR A 199 -25.02 9.49 10.82
CA THR A 199 -24.87 10.82 10.25
C THR A 199 -23.40 11.20 10.15
N VAL A 200 -23.07 12.18 9.31
CA VAL A 200 -21.71 12.72 9.16
C VAL A 200 -21.16 13.37 10.46
N LYS A 201 -21.96 13.57 11.48
CA LYS A 201 -21.54 14.16 12.74
C LYS A 201 -20.69 13.20 13.57
N SER A 202 -19.55 13.72 14.07
CA SER A 202 -18.65 12.96 14.92
C SER A 202 -19.02 13.09 16.40
N TYR A 203 -18.81 12.00 17.16
CA TYR A 203 -19.08 11.92 18.60
C TYR A 203 -18.00 11.11 19.32
N LEU A 204 -17.47 11.66 20.40
CA LEU A 204 -16.72 10.86 21.37
C LEU A 204 -17.66 9.80 22.00
N PRO A 205 -17.13 8.67 22.53
CA PRO A 205 -17.99 7.66 23.17
C PRO A 205 -18.93 8.23 24.22
N SER A 206 -18.43 9.12 25.08
CA SER A 206 -19.19 9.79 26.13
C SER A 206 -20.25 10.79 25.64
N GLN A 207 -20.17 11.20 24.37
CA GLN A 207 -21.09 12.16 23.73
C GLN A 207 -22.07 11.46 22.78
N THR A 208 -22.04 10.16 22.70
CA THR A 208 -22.91 9.40 21.79
C THR A 208 -24.37 9.63 22.17
N PRO A 209 -25.24 10.02 21.22
CA PRO A 209 -26.67 10.13 21.49
C PRO A 209 -27.24 8.79 21.99
N PRO A 210 -28.02 8.79 23.09
CA PRO A 210 -28.40 7.56 23.76
C PRO A 210 -29.27 6.61 22.89
N GLY A 211 -30.01 7.13 21.89
CA GLY A 211 -30.81 6.32 20.99
C GLY A 211 -30.04 5.49 19.96
N ILE A 212 -28.74 5.76 19.79
CA ILE A 212 -27.87 5.05 18.84
C ILE A 212 -26.65 4.39 19.50
N GLU A 213 -26.53 4.46 20.84
CA GLU A 213 -25.41 3.88 21.58
C GLU A 213 -25.32 2.35 21.40
N ALA A 214 -26.46 1.65 21.45
CA ALA A 214 -26.48 0.20 21.24
C ALA A 214 -26.06 -0.18 19.81
N LEU A 215 -26.45 0.60 18.79
CA LEU A 215 -26.01 0.39 17.41
C LEU A 215 -24.50 0.62 17.25
N ARG A 216 -23.94 1.65 17.90
CA ARG A 216 -22.50 1.90 17.92
C ARG A 216 -21.72 0.67 18.42
N LYS A 217 -22.15 0.10 19.54
CA LYS A 217 -21.52 -1.11 20.12
C LYS A 217 -21.70 -2.34 19.22
N LYS A 218 -22.91 -2.53 18.69
CA LYS A 218 -23.21 -3.68 17.82
C LYS A 218 -22.39 -3.66 16.54
N GLU A 219 -22.20 -2.49 15.92
CA GLU A 219 -21.37 -2.39 14.71
C GLU A 219 -19.92 -2.80 14.97
N LEU A 220 -19.33 -2.33 16.07
CA LEU A 220 -17.98 -2.73 16.46
C LEU A 220 -17.87 -4.25 16.74
N GLU A 221 -18.88 -4.85 17.36
CA GLU A 221 -18.93 -6.30 17.58
C GLU A 221 -18.99 -7.06 16.25
N THR A 222 -19.81 -6.60 15.29
CA THR A 222 -19.89 -7.18 13.94
C THR A 222 -18.54 -7.11 13.21
N LEU A 223 -17.84 -5.97 13.28
CA LEU A 223 -16.55 -5.79 12.63
C LEU A 223 -15.41 -6.63 13.27
N ARG A 224 -15.53 -6.97 14.55
CA ARG A 224 -14.58 -7.85 15.23
C ARG A 224 -14.74 -9.31 14.85
N GLY A 225 -15.97 -9.74 14.52
CA GLY A 225 -16.30 -11.13 14.22
C GLY A 225 -16.08 -12.09 15.38
N ASP A 226 -16.16 -13.38 15.11
CA ASP A 226 -16.04 -14.46 16.07
C ASP A 226 -14.65 -15.08 16.19
N GLY A 227 -13.68 -14.64 15.36
CA GLY A 227 -12.32 -15.18 15.31
C GLY A 227 -12.22 -16.58 14.67
N HIS A 228 -13.28 -17.13 14.12
CA HIS A 228 -13.36 -18.48 13.58
C HIS A 228 -13.73 -18.49 12.10
N SER A 229 -13.71 -19.67 11.49
CA SER A 229 -14.09 -19.95 10.09
C SER A 229 -13.27 -19.22 9.01
N GLU A 230 -13.38 -19.71 7.79
CA GLU A 230 -12.86 -19.06 6.59
C GLU A 230 -13.74 -17.85 6.25
N ARG A 231 -13.12 -16.75 5.86
CA ARG A 231 -13.79 -15.52 5.50
C ARG A 231 -14.43 -15.59 4.12
N LYS A 232 -15.58 -14.91 3.98
CA LYS A 232 -16.28 -14.79 2.70
C LYS A 232 -16.03 -13.41 2.08
N PHE A 233 -16.08 -13.34 0.77
CA PHE A 233 -15.78 -12.13 0.00
C PHE A 233 -16.60 -10.89 0.43
N HIS A 234 -17.86 -11.05 0.83
CA HIS A 234 -18.75 -9.97 1.23
C HIS A 234 -18.65 -9.57 2.71
N GLU A 235 -17.89 -10.32 3.52
CA GLU A 235 -17.75 -10.02 4.94
C GLU A 235 -16.94 -8.75 5.17
N ARG A 236 -17.19 -8.12 6.34
CA ARG A 236 -16.54 -6.89 6.79
C ARG A 236 -15.78 -7.11 8.11
N VAL A 237 -15.28 -8.29 8.31
CA VAL A 237 -14.64 -8.67 9.58
C VAL A 237 -13.15 -8.35 9.52
N TYR A 238 -12.69 -7.63 10.53
CA TYR A 238 -11.27 -7.35 10.76
C TYR A 238 -10.78 -8.24 11.90
N ASP A 239 -9.71 -8.97 11.66
CA ASP A 239 -9.10 -9.84 12.65
C ASP A 239 -7.61 -9.99 12.37
N TYR A 240 -6.82 -10.44 13.33
CA TYR A 240 -5.37 -10.55 13.19
C TYR A 240 -4.92 -11.98 12.92
N ASP A 241 -3.91 -12.12 12.06
CA ASP A 241 -3.19 -13.36 11.87
C ASP A 241 -1.71 -13.09 11.54
N THR A 242 -0.91 -14.14 11.60
CA THR A 242 0.47 -14.17 11.13
C THR A 242 0.51 -14.21 9.60
N TYR A 243 1.67 -13.90 9.01
CA TYR A 243 1.90 -14.11 7.57
C TYR A 243 2.25 -15.58 7.36
N ASN A 244 1.24 -16.42 7.22
CA ASN A 244 1.35 -17.87 7.02
C ASN A 244 0.86 -18.32 5.64
N ASP A 245 0.65 -17.37 4.72
CA ASP A 245 0.10 -17.58 3.38
C ASP A 245 1.13 -17.27 2.25
N LEU A 246 2.40 -17.07 2.60
CA LEU A 246 3.46 -16.76 1.65
C LEU A 246 4.06 -18.00 0.98
N GLY A 247 3.94 -19.15 1.59
CA GLY A 247 4.37 -20.45 1.06
C GLY A 247 3.30 -21.12 0.19
N ASP A 248 3.69 -22.17 -0.56
CA ASP A 248 2.80 -23.06 -1.31
C ASP A 248 3.36 -24.50 -1.31
N PRO A 249 3.55 -25.11 -0.11
CA PRO A 249 4.21 -26.41 0.01
C PRO A 249 3.41 -27.56 -0.60
N ASP A 250 2.09 -27.41 -0.80
CA ASP A 250 1.26 -28.42 -1.47
C ASP A 250 1.54 -28.48 -2.98
N LYS A 251 1.95 -27.35 -3.58
CA LYS A 251 2.40 -27.30 -4.98
C LYS A 251 3.83 -27.82 -5.13
N ASN A 252 4.74 -27.39 -4.25
CA ASN A 252 6.12 -27.80 -4.22
C ASN A 252 6.68 -27.61 -2.80
N ILE A 253 7.30 -28.64 -2.23
CA ILE A 253 7.87 -28.59 -0.88
C ILE A 253 8.93 -27.48 -0.73
N ASP A 254 9.66 -27.13 -1.78
CA ASP A 254 10.63 -26.04 -1.79
C ASP A 254 9.99 -24.65 -1.71
N HIS A 255 8.67 -24.56 -1.86
CA HIS A 255 7.89 -23.34 -1.66
C HIS A 255 7.45 -23.13 -0.20
N LYS A 256 7.93 -23.94 0.73
CA LYS A 256 7.76 -23.65 2.14
C LYS A 256 8.46 -22.33 2.49
N ARG A 257 7.75 -21.45 3.18
CA ARG A 257 8.28 -20.15 3.67
C ARG A 257 8.06 -20.06 5.18
N PRO A 258 8.91 -19.32 5.93
CA PRO A 258 8.71 -19.12 7.35
C PRO A 258 7.39 -18.39 7.60
N VAL A 259 6.73 -18.74 8.69
CA VAL A 259 5.56 -18.00 9.20
C VAL A 259 6.07 -16.77 9.93
N LEU A 260 5.70 -15.58 9.42
CA LEU A 260 6.12 -14.31 10.01
C LEU A 260 5.09 -13.84 11.04
N GLY A 261 5.56 -13.26 12.14
CA GLY A 261 4.75 -12.90 13.31
C GLY A 261 4.84 -13.97 14.39
N THR A 262 5.94 -14.70 14.41
CA THR A 262 6.31 -15.67 15.46
C THR A 262 7.52 -15.16 16.23
N LYS A 263 7.88 -15.85 17.31
CA LYS A 263 9.05 -15.50 18.10
C LYS A 263 10.37 -15.58 17.31
N GLU A 264 10.46 -16.52 16.35
CA GLU A 264 11.64 -16.70 15.50
C GLU A 264 11.68 -15.69 14.37
N HIS A 265 10.50 -15.34 13.85
CA HIS A 265 10.31 -14.41 12.76
C HIS A 265 9.31 -13.32 13.15
N PRO A 266 9.69 -12.36 14.04
CA PRO A 266 8.80 -11.30 14.49
C PRO A 266 8.36 -10.44 13.31
N TYR A 267 7.06 -10.09 13.28
CA TYR A 267 6.50 -9.29 12.18
C TYR A 267 5.16 -8.66 12.58
N PRO A 268 4.74 -7.53 11.99
CA PRO A 268 3.39 -7.01 12.20
C PRO A 268 2.34 -8.03 11.75
N ARG A 269 1.15 -7.98 12.30
CA ARG A 269 0.06 -8.91 11.95
C ARG A 269 -0.68 -8.40 10.72
N ARG A 270 -1.20 -9.34 9.94
CA ARG A 270 -2.08 -9.10 8.80
C ARG A 270 -3.53 -9.44 9.11
N CYS A 271 -4.44 -9.10 8.20
CA CYS A 271 -5.83 -9.53 8.32
C CYS A 271 -5.96 -11.05 8.12
N ARG A 272 -6.74 -11.70 9.00
CA ARG A 272 -6.96 -13.14 8.98
C ARG A 272 -7.88 -13.54 7.83
N THR A 273 -7.48 -14.53 7.06
CA THR A 273 -8.31 -15.15 6.02
C THR A 273 -9.10 -16.36 6.52
N GLY A 274 -8.53 -17.09 7.47
CA GLY A 274 -9.10 -18.34 8.01
C GLY A 274 -9.11 -19.49 7.02
N ARG A 275 -8.29 -19.42 5.95
CA ARG A 275 -8.15 -20.51 4.99
C ARG A 275 -7.69 -21.82 5.64
N PRO A 276 -8.04 -23.00 5.08
CA PRO A 276 -7.55 -24.26 5.59
C PRO A 276 -6.03 -24.35 5.49
N LYS A 277 -5.43 -25.18 6.32
CA LYS A 277 -3.99 -25.44 6.31
C LYS A 277 -3.60 -26.36 5.16
N THR A 278 -2.34 -26.24 4.68
CA THR A 278 -1.78 -27.11 3.67
C THR A 278 -1.56 -28.52 4.22
N LEU A 279 -1.50 -29.52 3.32
CA LEU A 279 -1.30 -30.91 3.69
C LEU A 279 0.13 -31.20 4.17
N TYR A 280 1.11 -30.55 3.54
CA TYR A 280 2.54 -30.80 3.80
C TYR A 280 3.14 -29.87 4.86
N ASP A 281 2.47 -28.76 5.19
CA ASP A 281 2.88 -27.86 6.25
C ASP A 281 1.66 -27.29 6.99
N PRO A 282 1.32 -27.85 8.16
CA PRO A 282 0.13 -27.44 8.92
C PRO A 282 0.22 -26.03 9.51
N GLU A 283 1.37 -25.36 9.42
CA GLU A 283 1.50 -23.96 9.81
C GLU A 283 1.11 -23.00 8.68
N THR A 284 1.24 -23.43 7.41
CA THR A 284 0.96 -22.64 6.22
C THR A 284 -0.51 -22.78 5.78
N GLU A 285 -1.14 -21.68 5.39
CA GLU A 285 -2.47 -21.65 4.76
C GLU A 285 -2.40 -22.06 3.28
N THR A 286 -3.47 -22.72 2.78
CA THR A 286 -3.62 -23.04 1.36
C THR A 286 -3.84 -21.78 0.53
N ARG A 287 -3.52 -21.86 -0.76
CA ARG A 287 -3.85 -20.85 -1.77
C ARG A 287 -5.07 -21.23 -2.63
N SER A 288 -6.05 -21.87 -2.03
CA SER A 288 -7.25 -22.36 -2.71
C SER A 288 -8.23 -21.27 -3.14
N SER A 289 -8.13 -20.08 -2.55
CA SER A 289 -8.98 -18.92 -2.84
C SER A 289 -8.13 -17.63 -2.80
N PRO A 290 -8.61 -16.51 -3.40
CA PRO A 290 -7.99 -15.19 -3.24
C PRO A 290 -7.79 -14.83 -1.76
N VAL A 291 -6.85 -13.94 -1.47
CA VAL A 291 -6.64 -13.41 -0.12
C VAL A 291 -7.88 -12.63 0.29
N TYR A 292 -8.42 -12.93 1.47
CA TYR A 292 -9.53 -12.17 2.03
C TYR A 292 -9.13 -10.74 2.39
N VAL A 293 -9.97 -9.80 1.98
CA VAL A 293 -9.92 -8.39 2.38
C VAL A 293 -11.32 -8.00 2.82
N PRO A 294 -11.49 -7.32 3.97
CA PRO A 294 -12.79 -6.81 4.39
C PRO A 294 -13.44 -5.98 3.27
N ARG A 295 -14.75 -6.18 3.02
CA ARG A 295 -15.41 -5.63 1.83
C ARG A 295 -15.28 -4.11 1.69
N ASP A 296 -15.17 -3.38 2.80
CA ASP A 296 -15.04 -1.92 2.80
C ASP A 296 -13.62 -1.43 2.40
N GLU A 297 -12.62 -2.31 2.44
CA GLU A 297 -11.22 -2.00 2.10
C GLU A 297 -10.86 -2.38 0.66
N GLN A 298 -11.79 -3.02 -0.08
CA GLN A 298 -11.55 -3.47 -1.43
C GLN A 298 -11.55 -2.31 -2.42
N PHE A 299 -10.85 -2.48 -3.53
CA PHE A 299 -10.78 -1.47 -4.58
C PHE A 299 -12.15 -1.06 -5.12
N SER A 300 -12.25 0.21 -5.53
CA SER A 300 -13.36 0.67 -6.39
C SER A 300 -13.31 -0.05 -7.75
N ASP A 301 -14.44 -0.01 -8.48
CA ASP A 301 -14.48 -0.52 -9.86
C ASP A 301 -13.44 0.16 -10.79
N VAL A 302 -13.12 1.44 -10.53
CA VAL A 302 -12.12 2.20 -11.30
C VAL A 302 -10.73 1.68 -11.00
N LYS A 303 -10.36 1.62 -9.72
CA LYS A 303 -9.06 1.10 -9.27
C LYS A 303 -8.88 -0.37 -9.65
N GLY A 304 -9.92 -1.19 -9.45
CA GLY A 304 -9.88 -2.63 -9.77
C GLY A 304 -9.63 -2.92 -11.25
N ARG A 305 -10.10 -2.08 -12.18
CA ARG A 305 -9.81 -2.21 -13.61
C ARG A 305 -8.40 -1.81 -13.99
N THR A 306 -7.88 -0.77 -13.34
CA THR A 306 -6.53 -0.28 -13.61
C THR A 306 -5.47 -1.07 -12.86
N PHE A 307 -5.85 -1.72 -11.75
CA PHE A 307 -4.92 -2.41 -10.85
C PHE A 307 -5.55 -3.65 -10.22
N SER A 308 -5.56 -4.77 -10.92
CA SER A 308 -5.93 -6.06 -10.32
C SER A 308 -4.76 -7.03 -10.33
N ALA A 309 -4.73 -7.99 -9.39
CA ALA A 309 -3.72 -9.08 -9.43
C ALA A 309 -3.83 -9.87 -10.74
N THR A 310 -5.05 -9.99 -11.25
CA THR A 310 -5.30 -10.60 -12.55
C THR A 310 -4.68 -9.77 -13.67
N THR A 311 -4.76 -8.45 -13.60
CA THR A 311 -4.17 -7.50 -14.53
C THR A 311 -2.65 -7.56 -14.49
N LEU A 312 -2.04 -7.48 -13.31
CA LEU A 312 -0.59 -7.62 -13.14
C LEU A 312 -0.10 -9.01 -13.60
N ARG A 313 -0.76 -10.09 -13.15
CA ARG A 313 -0.43 -11.45 -13.57
C ARG A 313 -0.70 -11.67 -15.05
N SER A 314 -1.84 -11.22 -15.59
CA SER A 314 -2.17 -11.41 -17.00
C SER A 314 -1.24 -10.63 -17.91
N GLY A 315 -0.86 -9.40 -17.53
CA GLY A 315 0.15 -8.63 -18.24
C GLY A 315 1.49 -9.35 -18.29
N LEU A 316 1.99 -9.78 -17.13
CA LEU A 316 3.24 -10.53 -17.04
C LEU A 316 3.13 -11.90 -17.70
N HIS A 317 2.03 -12.64 -17.50
CA HIS A 317 1.80 -13.93 -18.16
C HIS A 317 1.58 -13.84 -19.67
N ALA A 318 1.12 -12.72 -20.18
CA ALA A 318 1.03 -12.49 -21.63
C ALA A 318 2.38 -12.09 -22.25
N ILE A 319 3.15 -11.25 -21.54
CA ILE A 319 4.46 -10.78 -21.99
C ILE A 319 5.52 -11.89 -21.89
N LEU A 320 5.60 -12.58 -20.74
CA LEU A 320 6.68 -13.53 -20.49
C LEU A 320 6.71 -14.74 -21.43
N PRO A 321 5.59 -15.44 -21.75
CA PRO A 321 5.61 -16.51 -22.73
C PRO A 321 5.94 -16.05 -24.16
N ALA A 322 5.54 -14.81 -24.51
CA ALA A 322 5.88 -14.23 -25.80
C ALA A 322 7.38 -13.90 -25.91
N LEU A 323 8.01 -13.54 -24.81
CA LEU A 323 9.45 -13.24 -24.74
C LEU A 323 10.32 -14.47 -24.47
N ALA A 324 9.80 -15.51 -23.82
CA ALA A 324 10.57 -16.69 -23.46
C ALA A 324 11.27 -17.40 -24.64
N PRO A 325 10.70 -17.49 -25.85
CA PRO A 325 11.41 -18.03 -27.02
C PRO A 325 12.53 -17.09 -27.52
N LEU A 326 12.42 -15.79 -27.26
CA LEU A 326 13.36 -14.78 -27.72
C LEU A 326 14.49 -14.55 -26.71
N LEU A 327 14.20 -14.75 -25.42
CA LEU A 327 15.08 -14.43 -24.31
C LEU A 327 15.31 -15.69 -23.47
N ASN A 328 16.54 -16.15 -23.41
CA ASN A 328 16.95 -17.17 -22.45
C ASN A 328 16.96 -16.52 -21.04
N ASN A 329 16.44 -17.20 -20.03
CA ASN A 329 16.40 -16.70 -18.63
C ASN A 329 17.75 -16.23 -18.09
N SER A 330 18.87 -16.81 -18.59
CA SER A 330 20.22 -16.43 -18.18
C SER A 330 20.94 -15.49 -19.16
N GLN A 331 20.30 -15.07 -20.25
CA GLN A 331 20.94 -14.24 -21.27
C GLN A 331 21.25 -12.84 -20.73
N CYS A 332 22.50 -12.40 -20.86
CA CYS A 332 22.96 -11.05 -20.55
C CYS A 332 22.79 -10.12 -21.74
N PHE A 333 22.81 -8.82 -21.47
CA PHE A 333 22.93 -7.82 -22.54
C PHE A 333 24.37 -7.87 -23.09
N SER A 334 24.51 -7.81 -24.41
CA SER A 334 25.82 -7.91 -25.07
C SER A 334 26.63 -6.61 -24.96
N HIS A 335 25.98 -5.48 -24.83
CA HIS A 335 26.57 -4.15 -24.75
C HIS A 335 25.53 -3.15 -24.22
N PHE A 336 25.95 -1.99 -23.70
CA PHE A 336 25.04 -0.99 -23.15
C PHE A 336 23.99 -0.46 -24.16
N PRO A 337 24.33 -0.19 -25.44
CA PRO A 337 23.31 0.16 -26.43
C PRO A 337 22.17 -0.86 -26.60
N ALA A 338 22.41 -2.15 -26.28
CA ALA A 338 21.34 -3.15 -26.29
C ALA A 338 20.34 -2.96 -25.11
N ILE A 339 20.78 -2.35 -24.03
CA ILE A 339 19.91 -1.94 -22.92
C ILE A 339 19.08 -0.71 -23.36
N ASP A 340 19.73 0.28 -23.97
CA ASP A 340 19.07 1.49 -24.45
C ASP A 340 18.01 1.18 -25.53
N ALA A 341 18.22 0.13 -26.32
CA ALA A 341 17.28 -0.34 -27.32
C ALA A 341 15.92 -0.81 -26.75
N LEU A 342 15.85 -1.19 -25.46
CA LEU A 342 14.57 -1.51 -24.81
C LEU A 342 13.62 -0.31 -24.78
N TYR A 343 14.17 0.90 -24.78
CA TYR A 343 13.43 2.18 -24.72
C TYR A 343 13.26 2.83 -26.08
N SER A 344 14.21 2.65 -27.04
CA SER A 344 14.13 3.24 -28.37
C SER A 344 13.45 2.34 -29.38
N ASP A 345 13.93 1.12 -29.53
CA ASP A 345 13.52 0.19 -30.60
C ASP A 345 12.48 -0.82 -30.09
N GLY A 346 12.53 -1.13 -28.79
CA GLY A 346 11.70 -2.13 -28.14
C GLY A 346 12.07 -3.57 -28.52
N ILE A 347 11.24 -4.52 -28.09
CA ILE A 347 11.41 -5.95 -28.34
C ILE A 347 10.31 -6.40 -29.29
N PRO A 348 10.65 -6.93 -30.48
CA PRO A 348 9.64 -7.49 -31.39
C PRO A 348 8.99 -8.71 -30.75
N LEU A 349 7.67 -8.75 -30.72
CA LEU A 349 6.90 -9.87 -30.21
C LEU A 349 6.54 -10.83 -31.35
N PRO A 350 6.54 -12.15 -31.13
CA PRO A 350 6.15 -13.12 -32.16
C PRO A 350 4.71 -12.92 -32.56
N VAL A 351 4.45 -12.83 -33.86
CA VAL A 351 3.11 -12.79 -34.43
C VAL A 351 2.64 -14.22 -34.63
N ASP A 352 2.23 -14.90 -33.56
CA ASP A 352 1.58 -16.21 -33.69
C ASP A 352 0.09 -16.02 -33.99
N GLY A 353 -0.42 -16.72 -35.03
CA GLY A 353 -1.78 -16.59 -35.54
C GLY A 353 -2.93 -16.95 -34.57
N HIS A 354 -2.66 -17.11 -33.28
CA HIS A 354 -3.64 -17.42 -32.23
C HIS A 354 -3.67 -16.38 -31.08
N GLY A 355 -2.90 -15.28 -31.16
CA GLY A 355 -2.67 -14.34 -30.06
C GLY A 355 -3.51 -13.07 -30.04
N GLY A 356 -4.51 -12.90 -30.90
CA GLY A 356 -5.27 -11.64 -30.99
C GLY A 356 -5.91 -11.13 -29.68
N ASN A 357 -6.24 -12.03 -28.76
CA ASN A 357 -6.79 -11.65 -27.46
C ASN A 357 -5.72 -11.25 -26.42
N SER A 358 -4.49 -11.73 -26.53
CA SER A 358 -3.42 -11.42 -25.58
C SER A 358 -2.92 -9.99 -25.74
N PHE A 359 -2.93 -9.43 -26.96
CA PHE A 359 -2.48 -8.07 -27.22
C PHE A 359 -3.46 -6.99 -26.73
N ASN A 360 -4.76 -7.23 -26.82
CA ASN A 360 -5.75 -6.31 -26.24
C ASN A 360 -5.60 -6.23 -24.71
N VAL A 361 -5.29 -7.38 -24.08
CA VAL A 361 -5.03 -7.44 -22.64
C VAL A 361 -3.77 -6.64 -22.26
N ILE A 362 -2.70 -6.70 -23.06
CA ILE A 362 -1.47 -5.94 -22.79
C ILE A 362 -1.73 -4.42 -22.87
N ASN A 363 -2.43 -3.97 -23.91
CA ASN A 363 -2.76 -2.55 -24.07
C ASN A 363 -3.72 -2.02 -23.00
N ASP A 364 -4.67 -2.83 -22.57
CA ASP A 364 -5.64 -2.44 -21.53
C ASP A 364 -5.02 -2.45 -20.12
N VAL A 365 -3.96 -3.24 -19.94
CA VAL A 365 -3.36 -3.54 -18.62
C VAL A 365 -2.11 -2.71 -18.34
N ILE A 366 -1.32 -2.39 -19.37
CA ILE A 366 -0.05 -1.67 -19.23
C ILE A 366 0.00 -0.52 -20.25
N PRO A 367 -0.80 0.55 -20.05
CA PRO A 367 -0.96 1.60 -21.05
C PRO A 367 0.31 2.39 -21.38
N ARG A 368 1.35 2.30 -20.51
CA ARG A 368 2.62 3.01 -20.70
C ARG A 368 3.72 2.15 -21.30
N VAL A 369 3.75 0.86 -20.97
CA VAL A 369 4.79 -0.07 -21.44
C VAL A 369 4.63 -0.42 -22.91
N VAL A 370 3.42 -0.28 -23.46
CA VAL A 370 3.12 -0.66 -24.84
C VAL A 370 2.62 0.55 -25.61
N GLN A 371 3.52 1.36 -26.13
CA GLN A 371 3.17 2.20 -27.28
C GLN A 371 3.13 1.32 -28.52
N MET A 372 1.93 0.81 -28.86
CA MET A 372 1.73 0.24 -30.20
C MET A 372 1.82 1.35 -31.24
N ILE A 373 2.78 1.23 -32.12
CA ILE A 373 2.79 2.02 -33.34
C ILE A 373 1.71 1.40 -34.22
N GLU A 374 0.54 2.05 -34.32
CA GLU A 374 -0.63 1.59 -35.09
C GLU A 374 -0.35 1.40 -36.58
N ASP A 375 0.83 1.80 -37.08
CA ASP A 375 1.15 1.89 -38.51
C ASP A 375 2.08 0.78 -39.01
N THR A 376 2.47 -0.19 -38.18
CA THR A 376 3.33 -1.29 -38.65
C THR A 376 2.73 -2.66 -38.33
N THR A 377 2.91 -3.61 -39.22
CA THR A 377 2.58 -5.04 -39.04
C THR A 377 3.44 -5.74 -37.97
N GLU A 378 4.27 -5.00 -37.24
CA GLU A 378 5.18 -5.48 -36.21
C GLU A 378 4.65 -5.09 -34.83
N HIS A 379 4.41 -6.08 -34.00
CA HIS A 379 4.09 -5.89 -32.59
C HIS A 379 5.39 -5.73 -31.80
N VAL A 380 5.60 -4.56 -31.18
CA VAL A 380 6.83 -4.25 -30.45
C VAL A 380 6.49 -3.87 -29.01
N LEU A 381 7.11 -4.53 -28.05
CA LEU A 381 7.10 -4.14 -26.63
C LEU A 381 8.19 -3.08 -26.39
N ARG A 382 7.82 -1.86 -26.08
CA ARG A 382 8.75 -0.76 -25.80
C ARG A 382 8.44 -0.14 -24.44
N PHE A 383 9.48 0.06 -23.64
CA PHE A 383 9.37 0.73 -22.35
C PHE A 383 9.43 2.26 -22.50
N GLU A 384 8.69 2.98 -21.66
CA GLU A 384 8.84 4.43 -21.55
C GLU A 384 10.27 4.74 -21.06
N VAL A 385 10.85 5.84 -21.57
CA VAL A 385 12.20 6.25 -21.14
C VAL A 385 12.12 6.77 -19.71
N PRO A 386 12.82 6.17 -18.73
CA PRO A 386 12.87 6.70 -17.37
C PRO A 386 13.46 8.11 -17.37
N GLU A 387 12.91 9.02 -16.57
CA GLU A 387 13.33 10.42 -16.57
C GLU A 387 14.85 10.60 -16.37
N MET A 388 15.44 9.74 -15.53
CA MET A 388 16.87 9.71 -15.30
C MET A 388 17.67 9.49 -16.59
N LEU A 389 17.27 8.55 -17.43
CA LEU A 389 17.93 8.23 -18.71
C LEU A 389 17.69 9.34 -19.75
N GLU A 390 16.49 9.91 -19.76
CA GLU A 390 16.13 11.02 -20.67
C GLU A 390 17.00 12.25 -20.40
N ARG A 391 17.22 12.60 -19.12
CA ARG A 391 17.98 13.79 -18.74
C ARG A 391 19.49 13.65 -18.96
N ASP A 392 20.08 12.53 -18.52
CA ASP A 392 21.51 12.24 -18.69
C ASP A 392 21.78 10.73 -18.68
N ARG A 393 21.95 10.20 -19.88
CA ARG A 393 22.23 8.78 -20.15
C ARG A 393 23.40 8.20 -19.36
N PHE A 394 24.37 9.01 -18.95
CA PHE A 394 25.59 8.58 -18.29
C PHE A 394 25.66 8.93 -16.80
N SER A 395 24.63 9.57 -16.26
CA SER A 395 24.63 10.02 -14.85
C SER A 395 24.86 8.86 -13.87
N TRP A 396 24.26 7.70 -14.12
CA TRP A 396 24.37 6.52 -13.27
C TRP A 396 25.79 5.97 -13.09
N PHE A 397 26.72 6.28 -13.99
CA PHE A 397 28.13 5.93 -13.85
C PHE A 397 28.90 6.86 -12.89
N ARG A 398 28.39 8.06 -12.64
CA ARG A 398 29.10 9.07 -11.87
C ARG A 398 29.06 8.79 -10.38
N ASP A 399 30.12 9.16 -9.70
CA ASP A 399 30.23 9.01 -8.25
C ASP A 399 29.37 10.02 -7.52
N GLU A 400 29.21 11.22 -8.09
CA GLU A 400 28.34 12.27 -7.59
C GLU A 400 26.87 11.84 -7.56
N GLU A 401 26.39 11.21 -8.64
CA GLU A 401 25.00 10.71 -8.71
C GLU A 401 24.77 9.53 -7.78
N PHE A 402 25.74 8.60 -7.68
CA PHE A 402 25.69 7.50 -6.72
C PHE A 402 25.53 8.02 -5.29
N ALA A 403 26.29 9.04 -4.90
CA ALA A 403 26.19 9.67 -3.59
C ALA A 403 24.91 10.48 -3.43
N ARG A 404 24.52 11.28 -4.44
CA ARG A 404 23.31 12.10 -4.41
C ARG A 404 22.04 11.27 -4.18
N GLN A 405 21.92 10.11 -4.82
CA GLN A 405 20.77 9.23 -4.67
C GLN A 405 20.57 8.72 -3.23
N THR A 406 21.60 8.77 -2.36
CA THR A 406 21.41 8.49 -0.93
C THR A 406 20.66 9.60 -0.17
N LEU A 407 20.52 10.78 -0.78
CA LEU A 407 19.84 11.96 -0.22
C LEU A 407 18.53 12.30 -0.96
N ALA A 408 18.49 12.03 -2.26
CA ALA A 408 17.42 12.48 -3.15
C ALA A 408 17.01 11.41 -4.18
N GLY A 409 17.28 10.17 -3.91
CA GLY A 409 16.87 9.04 -4.75
C GLY A 409 15.72 8.25 -4.15
N LEU A 410 15.66 6.98 -4.53
CA LEU A 410 14.58 6.06 -4.17
C LEU A 410 14.63 5.60 -2.71
N ASN A 411 15.82 5.58 -2.08
CA ASN A 411 16.01 5.11 -0.69
C ASN A 411 16.80 6.11 0.16
N PRO A 412 16.27 7.33 0.39
CA PRO A 412 17.02 8.38 1.09
C PRO A 412 17.07 8.21 2.61
N ILE A 413 16.48 7.13 3.14
CA ILE A 413 16.29 6.90 4.57
C ILE A 413 17.34 5.97 5.20
N CYS A 414 18.34 5.50 4.44
CA CYS A 414 19.32 4.51 4.91
C CYS A 414 20.68 5.12 5.29
N ILE A 415 21.04 6.27 4.71
CA ILE A 415 22.30 6.95 5.06
C ILE A 415 22.26 7.46 6.49
N ARG A 416 23.40 7.33 7.20
CA ARG A 416 23.57 7.82 8.59
C ARG A 416 24.94 8.48 8.76
N ARG A 417 25.07 9.30 9.77
CA ARG A 417 26.37 9.87 10.15
C ARG A 417 27.29 8.78 10.70
N LEU A 418 28.57 8.81 10.35
CA LEU A 418 29.59 7.98 10.98
C LEU A 418 29.95 8.59 12.34
N THR A 419 29.63 7.87 13.43
CA THR A 419 29.80 8.33 14.82
C THR A 419 30.93 7.62 15.57
N GLU A 420 31.36 6.47 15.06
CA GLU A 420 32.41 5.64 15.68
C GLU A 420 33.40 5.16 14.63
N PHE A 421 34.69 5.26 14.96
CA PHE A 421 35.78 4.74 14.12
C PHE A 421 36.89 4.17 15.02
N PRO A 422 37.50 2.99 14.69
CA PRO A 422 37.26 2.16 13.52
C PRO A 422 35.86 1.54 13.50
N ILE A 423 35.35 1.24 12.29
CA ILE A 423 34.05 0.59 12.10
C ILE A 423 34.21 -0.90 12.45
N VAL A 424 33.37 -1.41 13.36
CA VAL A 424 33.43 -2.80 13.84
C VAL A 424 32.06 -3.48 13.69
N SER A 425 32.07 -4.73 13.18
CA SER A 425 30.87 -5.56 13.13
C SER A 425 30.42 -6.00 14.54
N LYS A 426 29.12 -6.05 14.76
CA LYS A 426 28.51 -6.57 16.01
C LYS A 426 28.24 -8.08 15.96
N LEU A 427 28.49 -8.72 14.82
CA LEU A 427 28.29 -10.16 14.63
C LEU A 427 29.43 -10.97 15.28
N ASP A 428 29.12 -12.22 15.63
CA ASP A 428 30.09 -13.13 16.28
C ASP A 428 31.29 -13.41 15.36
N PRO A 429 32.52 -13.01 15.75
CA PRO A 429 33.70 -13.25 14.95
C PRO A 429 34.05 -14.74 14.75
N ALA A 430 33.61 -15.62 15.66
CA ALA A 430 33.80 -17.06 15.52
C ALA A 430 33.01 -17.63 14.33
N VAL A 431 31.89 -17.01 14.00
CA VAL A 431 31.02 -17.43 12.89
C VAL A 431 31.34 -16.67 11.59
N TYR A 432 31.50 -15.35 11.67
CA TYR A 432 31.57 -14.48 10.52
C TYR A 432 32.99 -14.01 10.15
N GLY A 433 33.98 -14.18 11.01
CA GLY A 433 35.34 -13.75 10.84
C GLY A 433 35.65 -12.42 11.56
N LEU A 434 36.81 -11.83 11.32
CA LEU A 434 37.28 -10.62 11.99
C LEU A 434 36.26 -9.50 11.92
N ALA A 435 35.99 -8.86 13.06
CA ALA A 435 34.97 -7.84 13.20
C ALA A 435 35.36 -6.48 12.61
N GLU A 436 36.66 -6.14 12.59
CA GLU A 436 37.16 -4.85 12.14
C GLU A 436 36.94 -4.66 10.63
N SER A 437 36.51 -3.46 10.24
CA SER A 437 36.32 -3.09 8.84
C SER A 437 37.69 -3.01 8.09
N ALA A 438 37.65 -3.27 6.79
CA ALA A 438 38.77 -3.01 5.88
C ALA A 438 38.91 -1.51 5.50
N LEU A 439 37.93 -0.68 5.88
CA LEU A 439 37.95 0.77 5.67
C LEU A 439 38.88 1.42 6.71
N SER A 440 40.20 1.34 6.47
CA SER A 440 41.21 1.86 7.41
C SER A 440 41.31 3.39 7.35
N LYS A 441 41.92 3.96 8.40
CA LYS A 441 42.19 5.39 8.48
C LYS A 441 43.03 5.90 7.30
N GLU A 442 44.07 5.16 6.93
CA GLU A 442 44.95 5.50 5.81
C GLU A 442 44.22 5.55 4.48
N ILE A 443 43.26 4.64 4.25
CA ILE A 443 42.44 4.64 3.04
C ILE A 443 41.54 5.87 3.01
N LEU A 444 40.81 6.15 4.09
CA LEU A 444 39.89 7.28 4.13
C LEU A 444 40.61 8.63 4.01
N GLU A 445 41.72 8.82 4.74
CA GLU A 445 42.52 10.04 4.66
C GLU A 445 43.16 10.27 3.28
N LYS A 446 43.64 9.20 2.65
CA LYS A 446 44.09 9.25 1.25
C LYS A 446 42.97 9.69 0.31
N MET A 447 41.77 9.15 0.48
CA MET A 447 40.64 9.51 -0.38
C MET A 447 40.09 10.91 -0.12
N MET A 448 40.30 11.45 1.07
CA MET A 448 40.06 12.87 1.38
C MET A 448 41.20 13.79 0.86
N ASN A 449 42.16 13.23 0.12
CA ASN A 449 43.32 13.95 -0.42
C ASN A 449 44.18 14.66 0.65
N GLY A 450 44.25 14.12 1.85
CA GLY A 450 44.99 14.69 2.99
C GLY A 450 44.44 16.03 3.49
N ARG A 451 43.20 16.40 3.12
CA ARG A 451 42.56 17.67 3.56
C ARG A 451 42.32 17.68 5.06
N MET A 452 42.02 16.55 5.66
CA MET A 452 41.83 16.37 7.10
C MET A 452 42.01 14.92 7.51
N THR A 453 42.19 14.70 8.80
CA THR A 453 42.22 13.35 9.38
C THR A 453 40.81 12.80 9.54
N VAL A 454 40.66 11.49 9.78
CA VAL A 454 39.35 10.88 10.05
C VAL A 454 38.71 11.51 11.30
N GLU A 455 39.51 11.74 12.36
CA GLU A 455 39.08 12.34 13.62
C GLU A 455 38.53 13.75 13.41
N GLU A 456 39.26 14.59 12.66
CA GLU A 456 38.83 15.95 12.31
C GLU A 456 37.55 15.94 11.48
N ALA A 457 37.40 14.99 10.53
CA ALA A 457 36.25 14.86 9.70
C ALA A 457 35.01 14.39 10.48
N MET A 458 35.19 13.52 11.49
CA MET A 458 34.14 13.11 12.42
C MET A 458 33.71 14.25 13.35
N GLU A 459 34.66 14.98 13.93
CA GLU A 459 34.41 16.14 14.77
C GLU A 459 33.59 17.21 14.01
N LYS A 460 33.96 17.45 12.76
CA LYS A 460 33.26 18.38 11.86
C LYS A 460 31.99 17.80 11.24
N LYS A 461 31.56 16.60 11.64
CA LYS A 461 30.34 15.89 11.18
C LYS A 461 30.29 15.72 9.65
N ARG A 462 31.43 15.42 9.02
CA ARG A 462 31.58 15.34 7.55
C ARG A 462 31.63 13.92 7.00
N LEU A 463 31.61 12.88 7.85
CA LEU A 463 31.62 11.48 7.44
C LEU A 463 30.24 10.84 7.60
N PHE A 464 29.80 10.16 6.57
CA PHE A 464 28.52 9.45 6.51
C PHE A 464 28.74 8.02 6.04
N LEU A 465 27.81 7.14 6.42
CA LEU A 465 27.90 5.70 6.20
C LEU A 465 26.58 5.16 5.66
N LEU A 466 26.68 4.35 4.61
CA LEU A 466 25.64 3.42 4.19
C LEU A 466 26.11 2.02 4.58
N ASP A 467 25.41 1.36 5.51
CA ASP A 467 25.87 0.11 6.13
C ASP A 467 24.82 -1.00 6.00
N TYR A 468 25.13 -1.96 5.14
CA TYR A 468 24.37 -3.20 4.97
C TYR A 468 25.16 -4.43 5.41
N HIS A 469 26.31 -4.25 6.09
CA HIS A 469 27.22 -5.33 6.41
C HIS A 469 26.58 -6.36 7.34
N ASP A 470 26.19 -5.94 8.55
CA ASP A 470 25.74 -6.86 9.58
C ASP A 470 24.37 -7.47 9.26
N VAL A 471 23.51 -6.75 8.55
CA VAL A 471 22.19 -7.25 8.17
C VAL A 471 22.27 -8.30 7.05
N PHE A 472 23.24 -8.19 6.14
CA PHE A 472 23.35 -9.10 4.99
C PHE A 472 24.39 -10.21 5.18
N LEU A 473 25.40 -10.02 6.02
CA LEU A 473 26.47 -10.99 6.20
C LEU A 473 25.96 -12.40 6.56
N PRO A 474 24.90 -12.57 7.41
CA PRO A 474 24.30 -13.87 7.67
C PRO A 474 23.70 -14.57 6.46
N TYR A 475 23.33 -13.82 5.43
CA TYR A 475 22.68 -14.35 4.22
C TYR A 475 23.65 -14.66 3.08
N VAL A 476 24.91 -14.22 3.16
CA VAL A 476 25.86 -14.31 2.06
C VAL A 476 26.01 -15.74 1.53
N HIS A 477 26.23 -16.74 2.39
CA HIS A 477 26.37 -18.12 1.93
C HIS A 477 25.06 -18.67 1.38
N ARG A 478 23.96 -18.42 2.06
CA ARG A 478 22.61 -18.89 1.68
C ARG A 478 22.17 -18.34 0.30
N VAL A 479 22.40 -17.06 0.04
CA VAL A 479 22.07 -16.42 -1.23
C VAL A 479 22.96 -16.95 -2.37
N ARG A 480 24.23 -17.22 -2.09
CA ARG A 480 25.16 -17.78 -3.08
C ARG A 480 24.88 -19.24 -3.48
N GLU A 481 23.99 -19.93 -2.75
CA GLU A 481 23.46 -21.25 -3.14
C GLU A 481 22.32 -21.12 -4.15
N LEU A 482 21.73 -19.94 -4.30
CA LEU A 482 20.71 -19.67 -5.32
C LEU A 482 21.35 -19.47 -6.69
N PRO A 483 20.67 -19.84 -7.77
CA PRO A 483 21.21 -19.65 -9.12
C PRO A 483 21.27 -18.16 -9.49
N ASP A 484 22.29 -17.82 -10.26
CA ASP A 484 22.45 -16.49 -10.89
C ASP A 484 22.29 -15.29 -9.92
N THR A 485 22.79 -15.43 -8.69
CA THR A 485 22.85 -14.32 -7.73
C THR A 485 24.06 -14.46 -6.82
N THR A 486 24.50 -13.33 -6.25
CA THR A 486 25.55 -13.29 -5.23
C THR A 486 25.30 -12.16 -4.25
N LEU A 487 25.96 -12.22 -3.10
CA LEU A 487 25.81 -11.24 -2.02
C LEU A 487 27.14 -11.02 -1.30
N TYR A 488 27.28 -9.82 -0.74
CA TYR A 488 28.32 -9.43 0.22
C TYR A 488 27.69 -8.66 1.38
N GLY A 489 28.33 -8.67 2.54
CA GLY A 489 28.15 -7.59 3.50
C GLY A 489 28.86 -6.35 2.98
N SER A 490 28.17 -5.20 2.91
CA SER A 490 28.76 -3.98 2.36
C SER A 490 28.68 -2.78 3.26
N ARG A 491 29.71 -1.91 3.19
CA ARG A 491 29.74 -0.59 3.80
C ARG A 491 30.27 0.42 2.80
N THR A 492 29.69 1.61 2.76
CA THR A 492 30.17 2.72 1.94
C THR A 492 30.32 3.96 2.80
N VAL A 493 31.53 4.55 2.82
CA VAL A 493 31.79 5.80 3.52
C VAL A 493 31.76 6.95 2.52
N PHE A 494 31.04 8.01 2.90
CA PHE A 494 30.91 9.26 2.14
C PHE A 494 31.51 10.42 2.95
N PHE A 495 32.04 11.39 2.23
CA PHE A 495 32.55 12.64 2.78
C PHE A 495 31.73 13.82 2.26
N LEU A 496 31.27 14.68 3.16
CA LEU A 496 30.58 15.92 2.81
C LEU A 496 31.60 16.97 2.38
N SER A 497 31.57 17.37 1.12
CA SER A 497 32.42 18.39 0.54
C SER A 497 32.11 19.78 1.11
N ASP A 498 33.01 20.76 0.87
CA ASP A 498 32.76 22.15 1.23
C ASP A 498 31.61 22.77 0.43
N GLU A 499 31.25 22.15 -0.68
CA GLU A 499 30.17 22.53 -1.58
C GLU A 499 28.80 21.94 -1.15
N GLY A 500 28.75 21.19 -0.05
CA GLY A 500 27.51 20.58 0.48
C GLY A 500 27.10 19.28 -0.25
N THR A 501 27.92 18.72 -1.11
CA THR A 501 27.67 17.45 -1.81
C THR A 501 28.41 16.30 -1.15
N LEU A 502 27.86 15.09 -1.24
CA LEU A 502 28.53 13.87 -0.78
C LEU A 502 29.49 13.33 -1.85
N MET A 503 30.66 12.89 -1.42
CA MET A 503 31.67 12.19 -2.22
C MET A 503 31.85 10.77 -1.66
N PRO A 504 31.68 9.70 -2.43
CA PRO A 504 31.97 8.36 -1.94
C PRO A 504 33.49 8.17 -1.84
N LEU A 505 33.96 7.80 -0.64
CA LEU A 505 35.41 7.61 -0.38
C LEU A 505 35.84 6.18 -0.66
N ALA A 506 35.13 5.21 -0.09
CA ALA A 506 35.48 3.81 -0.18
C ALA A 506 34.29 2.89 0.06
N ILE A 507 34.30 1.72 -0.56
CA ILE A 507 33.34 0.64 -0.41
C ILE A 507 34.05 -0.59 0.15
N GLU A 508 33.55 -1.15 1.25
CA GLU A 508 33.93 -2.47 1.73
C GLU A 508 32.94 -3.52 1.21
N LEU A 509 33.46 -4.62 0.69
CA LEU A 509 32.72 -5.85 0.44
C LEU A 509 33.30 -6.99 1.28
N THR A 510 32.45 -7.73 1.99
CA THR A 510 32.84 -8.80 2.90
C THR A 510 32.07 -10.08 2.58
N ARG A 511 32.81 -11.19 2.38
CA ARG A 511 32.28 -12.56 2.42
C ARG A 511 32.70 -13.17 3.75
N PRO A 512 31.76 -13.75 4.56
CA PRO A 512 32.11 -14.38 5.82
C PRO A 512 32.96 -15.61 5.61
N GLN A 513 33.63 -16.07 6.67
CA GLN A 513 34.35 -17.33 6.64
C GLN A 513 33.41 -18.53 6.44
N SER A 514 33.93 -19.61 5.93
CA SER A 514 33.28 -20.90 5.77
C SER A 514 34.21 -22.02 6.24
N PRO A 515 33.74 -23.26 6.39
CA PRO A 515 34.61 -24.38 6.76
C PRO A 515 35.81 -24.60 5.82
N THR A 516 35.67 -24.13 4.57
CA THR A 516 36.69 -24.37 3.51
C THR A 516 37.45 -23.12 3.10
N LYS A 517 36.97 -21.92 3.46
CA LYS A 517 37.55 -20.63 3.05
C LYS A 517 37.56 -19.64 4.19
N PRO A 518 38.71 -18.94 4.44
CA PRO A 518 38.77 -17.84 5.40
C PRO A 518 37.83 -16.71 4.97
N GLN A 519 37.51 -15.80 5.91
CA GLN A 519 36.83 -14.56 5.58
C GLN A 519 37.59 -13.84 4.47
N TRP A 520 36.85 -13.34 3.49
CA TRP A 520 37.36 -12.42 2.50
C TRP A 520 36.77 -11.03 2.71
N LYS A 521 37.64 -10.01 2.66
CA LYS A 521 37.23 -8.64 2.92
C LYS A 521 38.15 -7.69 2.16
N ARG A 522 37.55 -6.75 1.40
CA ARG A 522 38.38 -5.77 0.64
C ARG A 522 37.67 -4.41 0.61
N ALA A 523 38.46 -3.35 0.80
CA ALA A 523 38.10 -1.99 0.50
C ALA A 523 38.41 -1.65 -0.96
N PHE A 524 37.45 -1.02 -1.63
CA PHE A 524 37.52 -0.50 -2.99
C PHE A 524 37.48 1.02 -2.94
N THR A 525 38.30 1.67 -3.72
CA THR A 525 38.36 3.12 -3.86
C THR A 525 38.40 3.48 -5.33
N HIS A 526 38.10 4.73 -5.64
CA HIS A 526 38.32 5.25 -6.98
C HIS A 526 39.79 5.19 -7.31
N GLY A 527 40.16 4.24 -8.15
CA GLY A 527 41.58 3.95 -8.46
C GLY A 527 42.21 4.90 -9.46
N SER A 528 43.56 4.90 -9.49
CA SER A 528 44.34 5.69 -10.43
C SER A 528 44.54 5.03 -11.79
N ASP A 529 44.23 3.75 -11.91
CA ASP A 529 44.36 2.97 -13.17
C ASP A 529 43.00 2.39 -13.62
N ALA A 530 42.97 1.90 -14.84
CA ALA A 530 41.74 1.38 -15.46
C ALA A 530 41.18 0.15 -14.70
N THR A 531 42.03 -0.73 -14.18
CA THR A 531 41.59 -1.93 -13.46
C THR A 531 40.87 -1.58 -12.16
N GLU A 532 41.48 -0.73 -11.34
CA GLU A 532 40.86 -0.26 -10.08
C GLU A 532 39.60 0.57 -10.34
N SER A 533 39.57 1.40 -11.40
CA SER A 533 38.38 2.15 -11.79
C SER A 533 37.19 1.24 -12.17
N TRP A 534 37.45 0.10 -12.83
CA TRP A 534 36.39 -0.85 -13.14
C TRP A 534 35.99 -1.71 -11.94
N LEU A 535 36.94 -2.07 -11.07
CA LEU A 535 36.61 -2.72 -9.78
C LEU A 535 35.75 -1.82 -8.90
N TRP A 536 36.02 -0.52 -8.90
CA TRP A 536 35.17 0.47 -8.22
C TRP A 536 33.73 0.48 -8.76
N LYS A 537 33.55 0.46 -10.09
CA LYS A 537 32.20 0.38 -10.71
C LYS A 537 31.47 -0.90 -10.36
N LEU A 538 32.15 -2.04 -10.33
CA LEU A 538 31.59 -3.31 -9.88
C LEU A 538 31.19 -3.25 -8.39
N ALA A 539 32.04 -2.69 -7.53
CA ALA A 539 31.71 -2.51 -6.12
C ALA A 539 30.49 -1.61 -5.92
N LYS A 540 30.37 -0.51 -6.70
CA LYS A 540 29.14 0.32 -6.71
C LYS A 540 27.91 -0.48 -7.14
N ALA A 541 28.00 -1.31 -8.18
CA ALA A 541 26.88 -2.15 -8.62
C ALA A 541 26.40 -3.10 -7.50
N HIS A 542 27.32 -3.70 -6.72
CA HIS A 542 26.95 -4.50 -5.55
C HIS A 542 26.21 -3.67 -4.50
N VAL A 543 26.72 -2.49 -4.14
CA VAL A 543 26.08 -1.61 -3.14
C VAL A 543 24.69 -1.16 -3.61
N LEU A 544 24.55 -0.77 -4.87
CA LEU A 544 23.26 -0.36 -5.45
C LEU A 544 22.26 -1.52 -5.41
N THR A 545 22.70 -2.74 -5.70
CA THR A 545 21.87 -3.95 -5.61
C THR A 545 21.43 -4.21 -4.16
N HIS A 546 22.33 -4.08 -3.20
CA HIS A 546 22.01 -4.21 -1.78
C HIS A 546 20.99 -3.16 -1.34
N ASP A 547 21.19 -1.91 -1.73
CA ASP A 547 20.30 -0.81 -1.45
C ASP A 547 18.93 -1.01 -2.11
N THR A 548 18.86 -1.50 -3.34
CA THR A 548 17.61 -1.80 -4.06
C THR A 548 16.80 -2.88 -3.35
N GLY A 549 17.45 -3.97 -2.92
CA GLY A 549 16.76 -5.04 -2.17
C GLY A 549 16.29 -4.59 -0.79
N TYR A 550 17.11 -3.83 -0.05
CA TYR A 550 16.73 -3.27 1.24
C TYR A 550 15.59 -2.25 1.10
N HIS A 551 15.65 -1.39 0.08
CA HIS A 551 14.58 -0.47 -0.24
C HIS A 551 13.25 -1.21 -0.41
N GLN A 552 13.20 -2.20 -1.28
CA GLN A 552 11.96 -2.90 -1.62
C GLN A 552 11.37 -3.67 -0.43
N LEU A 553 12.23 -4.37 0.35
CA LEU A 553 11.80 -5.27 1.41
C LEU A 553 11.60 -4.58 2.77
N VAL A 554 12.35 -3.51 3.04
CA VAL A 554 12.36 -2.87 4.35
C VAL A 554 11.84 -1.45 4.30
N SER A 555 12.47 -0.58 3.51
CA SER A 555 12.09 0.85 3.45
C SER A 555 10.68 1.06 2.90
N HIS A 556 10.29 0.27 1.90
CA HIS A 556 8.98 0.31 1.26
C HIS A 556 8.02 -0.70 1.90
N TRP A 557 8.16 -2.02 1.59
CA TRP A 557 7.18 -3.01 2.03
C TRP A 557 6.98 -3.04 3.56
N LEU A 558 8.05 -3.23 4.33
CA LEU A 558 7.91 -3.39 5.79
C LEU A 558 7.42 -2.11 6.47
N ARG A 559 8.16 -0.99 6.28
CA ARG A 559 7.93 0.23 7.05
C ARG A 559 6.65 0.96 6.66
N THR A 560 6.10 0.70 5.48
CA THR A 560 4.83 1.27 5.04
C THR A 560 3.73 0.22 5.02
N HIS A 561 3.66 -0.66 4.04
CA HIS A 561 2.57 -1.61 3.83
C HIS A 561 2.31 -2.54 5.03
N ALA A 562 3.32 -3.28 5.46
CA ALA A 562 3.15 -4.30 6.50
C ALA A 562 2.90 -3.70 7.89
N CYS A 563 3.62 -2.62 8.25
CA CYS A 563 3.46 -1.97 9.56
C CYS A 563 2.16 -1.17 9.69
N VAL A 564 1.52 -0.77 8.59
CA VAL A 564 0.27 0.00 8.59
C VAL A 564 -0.96 -0.88 8.74
N GLU A 565 -0.95 -2.10 8.23
CA GLU A 565 -2.12 -3.00 8.28
C GLU A 565 -2.67 -3.20 9.72
N PRO A 566 -1.85 -3.38 10.78
CA PRO A 566 -2.32 -3.39 12.16
C PRO A 566 -3.09 -2.13 12.59
N TYR A 567 -2.72 -0.94 12.11
CA TYR A 567 -3.44 0.30 12.44
C TYR A 567 -4.84 0.29 11.82
N ILE A 568 -4.97 -0.19 10.58
CA ILE A 568 -6.26 -0.31 9.89
C ILE A 568 -7.18 -1.28 10.63
N ILE A 569 -6.66 -2.46 10.97
CA ILE A 569 -7.41 -3.50 11.68
C ILE A 569 -7.92 -2.95 13.02
N ALA A 570 -7.02 -2.39 13.85
CA ALA A 570 -7.39 -1.85 15.16
C ALA A 570 -8.41 -0.71 15.05
N THR A 571 -8.25 0.19 14.07
CA THR A 571 -9.15 1.33 13.85
C THR A 571 -10.57 0.86 13.58
N ASN A 572 -10.75 -0.10 12.68
CA ASN A 572 -12.08 -0.63 12.36
C ASN A 572 -12.67 -1.48 13.50
N ARG A 573 -11.84 -2.09 14.34
CA ARG A 573 -12.30 -2.94 15.45
C ARG A 573 -12.65 -2.17 16.71
N GLN A 574 -12.01 -1.03 16.97
CA GLN A 574 -12.11 -0.33 18.25
C GLN A 574 -12.72 1.07 18.15
N LEU A 575 -12.60 1.74 17.01
CA LEU A 575 -13.17 3.07 16.81
C LEU A 575 -14.43 2.98 15.96
N SER A 576 -15.55 3.48 16.49
CA SER A 576 -16.78 3.60 15.70
C SER A 576 -16.58 4.56 14.52
N ARG A 577 -17.31 4.36 13.43
CA ARG A 577 -17.35 5.30 12.29
C ARG A 577 -17.75 6.74 12.70
N MET A 578 -18.41 6.91 13.85
CA MET A 578 -18.70 8.23 14.43
C MET A 578 -17.54 8.82 15.22
N HIS A 579 -16.49 8.05 15.49
CA HIS A 579 -15.36 8.51 16.30
C HIS A 579 -14.51 9.54 15.54
N PRO A 580 -14.13 10.70 16.14
CA PRO A 580 -13.30 11.69 15.45
C PRO A 580 -12.00 11.13 14.90
N VAL A 581 -11.29 10.30 15.67
CA VAL A 581 -10.02 9.70 15.24
C VAL A 581 -10.23 8.72 14.08
N TYR A 582 -11.33 7.95 14.05
CA TYR A 582 -11.70 7.16 12.88
C TYR A 582 -11.81 8.04 11.63
N ARG A 583 -12.58 9.15 11.72
CA ARG A 583 -12.79 10.09 10.61
C ARG A 583 -11.51 10.76 10.13
N LEU A 584 -10.53 10.98 11.01
CA LEU A 584 -9.24 11.55 10.64
C LEU A 584 -8.37 10.53 9.89
N LEU A 585 -8.34 9.28 10.37
CA LEU A 585 -7.44 8.24 9.86
C LEU A 585 -8.00 7.48 8.66
N HIS A 586 -9.32 7.33 8.52
CA HIS A 586 -9.94 6.53 7.47
C HIS A 586 -9.45 6.86 6.05
N PRO A 587 -9.31 8.14 5.63
CA PRO A 587 -8.76 8.47 4.31
C PRO A 587 -7.32 8.01 4.11
N HIS A 588 -6.56 7.83 5.20
CA HIS A 588 -5.17 7.37 5.18
C HIS A 588 -5.01 5.85 5.06
N PHE A 589 -6.13 5.11 5.02
CA PHE A 589 -6.15 3.64 4.96
C PHE A 589 -6.73 3.09 3.67
N ARG A 590 -7.34 3.95 2.86
CA ARG A 590 -8.04 3.56 1.64
C ARG A 590 -7.17 2.67 0.74
N TYR A 591 -7.68 1.50 0.39
CA TYR A 591 -7.06 0.50 -0.48
C TYR A 591 -5.80 -0.21 0.06
N THR A 592 -5.24 0.20 1.20
CA THR A 592 -3.99 -0.38 1.71
C THR A 592 -4.11 -1.89 1.96
N MET A 593 -5.22 -2.37 2.50
CA MET A 593 -5.39 -3.81 2.76
C MET A 593 -5.53 -4.61 1.47
N GLU A 594 -6.18 -4.06 0.44
CA GLU A 594 -6.32 -4.72 -0.87
C GLU A 594 -4.98 -4.80 -1.59
N ILE A 595 -4.21 -3.72 -1.65
CA ILE A 595 -2.86 -3.77 -2.28
C ILE A 595 -1.92 -4.71 -1.53
N ASN A 596 -2.01 -4.79 -0.20
CA ASN A 596 -1.25 -5.75 0.59
C ASN A 596 -1.62 -7.21 0.27
N ALA A 597 -2.91 -7.48 0.10
CA ALA A 597 -3.38 -8.80 -0.32
C ALA A 597 -2.84 -9.18 -1.70
N LEU A 598 -2.89 -8.26 -2.66
CA LEU A 598 -2.35 -8.45 -4.01
C LEU A 598 -0.83 -8.67 -4.01
N ALA A 599 -0.10 -7.93 -3.15
CA ALA A 599 1.34 -8.13 -2.97
C ALA A 599 1.66 -9.53 -2.43
N ARG A 600 0.87 -10.05 -1.47
CA ARG A 600 1.01 -11.42 -0.95
C ARG A 600 0.70 -12.48 -2.02
N GLU A 601 -0.17 -12.17 -2.96
CA GLU A 601 -0.54 -13.10 -4.03
C GLU A 601 0.44 -13.15 -5.20
N ALA A 602 1.14 -12.03 -5.49
CA ALA A 602 1.88 -11.89 -6.73
C ALA A 602 3.34 -11.45 -6.58
N LEU A 603 3.69 -10.75 -5.50
CA LEU A 603 5.01 -10.12 -5.38
C LEU A 603 5.92 -10.81 -4.38
N ILE A 604 5.48 -10.97 -3.13
CA ILE A 604 6.33 -11.38 -1.99
C ILE A 604 6.19 -12.85 -1.59
N ASN A 605 5.33 -13.58 -2.26
CA ASN A 605 5.09 -14.99 -2.03
C ASN A 605 6.13 -15.89 -2.74
N ALA A 606 6.09 -17.19 -2.46
CA ALA A 606 6.86 -18.19 -3.20
C ALA A 606 6.54 -18.12 -4.69
N ASP A 607 7.55 -18.11 -5.55
CA ASP A 607 7.48 -17.81 -6.99
C ASP A 607 6.94 -16.40 -7.33
N GLY A 608 6.89 -15.48 -6.36
CA GLY A 608 6.56 -14.09 -6.61
C GLY A 608 7.70 -13.33 -7.29
N ILE A 609 7.37 -12.16 -7.85
CA ILE A 609 8.33 -11.35 -8.62
C ILE A 609 9.57 -10.98 -7.81
N ILE A 610 9.42 -10.71 -6.52
CA ILE A 610 10.53 -10.38 -5.63
C ILE A 610 11.49 -11.57 -5.49
N GLU A 611 10.97 -12.77 -5.30
CA GLU A 611 11.83 -13.96 -5.19
C GLU A 611 12.56 -14.31 -6.50
N GLU A 612 11.89 -14.07 -7.64
CA GLU A 612 12.45 -14.41 -8.95
C GLU A 612 13.46 -13.39 -9.49
N ALA A 613 13.33 -12.13 -9.10
CA ALA A 613 14.06 -11.04 -9.74
C ALA A 613 14.96 -10.22 -8.81
N PHE A 614 14.90 -10.43 -7.49
CA PHE A 614 15.76 -9.74 -6.52
C PHE A 614 16.75 -10.70 -5.85
N TRP A 615 17.89 -10.18 -5.47
CA TRP A 615 19.02 -10.97 -4.95
C TRP A 615 18.72 -11.84 -3.73
N PRO A 616 17.80 -11.48 -2.80
CA PRO A 616 17.54 -12.35 -1.66
C PRO A 616 16.81 -13.64 -2.03
N GLY A 617 16.12 -13.65 -3.18
CA GLY A 617 15.32 -14.79 -3.62
C GLY A 617 14.34 -15.22 -2.52
N LYS A 618 14.25 -16.52 -2.26
CA LYS A 618 13.35 -17.08 -1.23
C LYS A 618 13.58 -16.60 0.20
N TYR A 619 14.67 -15.88 0.47
CA TYR A 619 14.99 -15.31 1.77
C TYR A 619 14.49 -13.87 1.96
N SER A 620 13.83 -13.30 0.96
CA SER A 620 13.38 -11.91 0.94
C SER A 620 12.55 -11.54 2.18
N ILE A 621 11.53 -12.32 2.47
CA ILE A 621 10.61 -12.01 3.58
C ILE A 621 11.22 -12.35 4.96
N GLU A 622 12.11 -13.34 5.04
CA GLU A 622 12.89 -13.59 6.25
C GLU A 622 13.78 -12.38 6.58
N LEU A 623 14.43 -11.79 5.57
CA LEU A 623 15.23 -10.58 5.73
C LEU A 623 14.37 -9.40 6.23
N SER A 624 13.17 -9.23 5.70
CA SER A 624 12.21 -8.22 6.15
C SER A 624 11.85 -8.41 7.64
N SER A 625 11.61 -9.65 8.06
CA SER A 625 11.36 -10.00 9.47
C SER A 625 12.55 -9.66 10.37
N VAL A 626 13.78 -10.00 9.96
CA VAL A 626 14.99 -9.65 10.72
C VAL A 626 15.11 -8.12 10.88
N ALA A 627 14.84 -7.36 9.83
CA ALA A 627 14.85 -5.90 9.91
C ALA A 627 13.79 -5.35 10.87
N TYR A 628 12.58 -5.91 10.84
CA TYR A 628 11.53 -5.56 11.81
C TYR A 628 11.98 -5.86 13.24
N GLY A 629 12.47 -7.07 13.50
CA GLY A 629 12.93 -7.49 14.82
C GLY A 629 14.07 -6.64 15.36
N ALA A 630 15.03 -6.26 14.52
CA ALA A 630 16.26 -5.58 14.93
C ALA A 630 16.14 -4.05 14.99
N ALA A 631 15.37 -3.43 14.08
CA ALA A 631 15.49 -2.00 13.86
C ALA A 631 14.18 -1.20 13.93
N TRP A 632 13.03 -1.82 13.64
CA TRP A 632 11.78 -1.07 13.61
C TRP A 632 11.32 -0.62 15.00
N GLN A 633 10.98 0.66 15.12
CA GLN A 633 10.43 1.30 16.33
C GLN A 633 9.40 2.33 15.90
N PHE A 634 8.21 2.33 16.51
CA PHE A 634 7.13 3.25 16.15
C PHE A 634 7.53 4.73 16.27
N ASN A 635 8.21 5.10 17.36
CA ASN A 635 8.61 6.49 17.60
C ASN A 635 9.63 7.02 16.58
N THR A 636 10.49 6.14 16.03
CA THR A 636 11.47 6.52 14.99
C THR A 636 10.89 6.55 13.57
N GLU A 637 9.61 6.16 13.38
CA GLU A 637 8.90 6.45 12.13
C GLU A 637 8.50 7.94 12.01
N ALA A 638 8.55 8.70 13.10
CA ALA A 638 8.50 10.15 13.05
C ALA A 638 9.72 10.70 12.32
N LEU A 639 9.51 11.44 11.22
CA LEU A 639 10.61 11.98 10.41
C LEU A 639 11.65 12.76 11.22
N PRO A 640 11.29 13.67 12.17
CA PRO A 640 12.29 14.36 13.00
C PRO A 640 13.14 13.40 13.83
N GLU A 641 12.53 12.38 14.41
CA GLU A 641 13.21 11.42 15.28
C GLU A 641 14.10 10.45 14.47
N ASP A 642 13.64 10.05 13.26
CA ASP A 642 14.45 9.28 12.32
C ASP A 642 15.74 10.03 11.93
N LEU A 643 15.61 11.32 11.57
CA LEU A 643 16.76 12.15 11.23
C LEU A 643 17.74 12.32 12.40
N ILE A 644 17.23 12.52 13.62
CA ILE A 644 18.06 12.63 14.83
C ILE A 644 18.75 11.28 15.12
N ASN A 645 18.01 10.17 15.06
CA ASN A 645 18.54 8.82 15.33
C ASN A 645 19.65 8.43 14.35
N ARG A 646 19.53 8.82 13.07
CA ARG A 646 20.58 8.63 12.06
C ARG A 646 21.73 9.64 12.18
N GLY A 647 21.64 10.61 13.11
CA GLY A 647 22.65 11.66 13.30
C GLY A 647 22.67 12.72 12.19
N LEU A 648 21.58 12.84 11.42
CA LEU A 648 21.41 13.74 10.29
C LEU A 648 20.72 15.06 10.68
N ALA A 649 20.21 15.14 11.90
CA ALA A 649 19.67 16.36 12.49
C ALA A 649 20.02 16.48 13.97
N VAL A 650 20.00 17.70 14.47
CA VAL A 650 20.10 18.02 15.91
C VAL A 650 18.96 18.98 16.25
N ARG A 651 18.30 18.77 17.39
CA ARG A 651 17.29 19.69 17.89
C ARG A 651 17.99 20.88 18.57
N ARG A 652 17.70 22.08 18.10
CA ARG A 652 18.20 23.32 18.72
C ARG A 652 17.38 23.71 19.95
N ASP A 653 17.88 24.66 20.74
CA ASP A 653 17.20 25.14 21.95
C ASP A 653 15.84 25.79 21.67
N ASP A 654 15.63 26.34 20.46
CA ASP A 654 14.34 26.86 19.98
C ASP A 654 13.34 25.78 19.54
N GLY A 655 13.73 24.49 19.59
CA GLY A 655 12.94 23.35 19.17
C GLY A 655 13.04 23.01 17.69
N GLU A 656 13.63 23.88 16.86
CA GLU A 656 13.85 23.64 15.43
C GLU A 656 14.95 22.60 15.18
N LEU A 657 14.89 21.96 14.03
CA LEU A 657 15.90 20.99 13.60
C LEU A 657 16.98 21.67 12.74
N GLU A 658 18.23 21.43 13.09
CA GLU A 658 19.37 21.76 12.26
C GLU A 658 19.89 20.49 11.57
N LEU A 659 19.83 20.47 10.23
CA LEU A 659 20.31 19.34 9.42
C LEU A 659 21.84 19.34 9.32
N ALA A 660 22.44 18.16 9.43
CA ALA A 660 23.89 17.95 9.25
C ALA A 660 24.31 18.18 7.79
N ILE A 661 23.43 17.92 6.83
CA ILE A 661 23.57 18.19 5.39
C ILE A 661 22.48 19.22 5.04
N LYS A 662 22.88 20.44 4.75
CA LYS A 662 21.95 21.58 4.54
C LYS A 662 21.02 21.40 3.33
N ASP A 663 21.52 20.83 2.25
CA ASP A 663 20.73 20.47 1.06
C ASP A 663 20.51 18.95 1.08
N TYR A 664 19.58 18.51 1.92
CA TYR A 664 19.12 17.12 1.97
C TYR A 664 17.67 17.08 1.52
N PRO A 665 17.41 16.88 0.21
CA PRO A 665 16.09 17.09 -0.38
C PRO A 665 14.95 16.31 0.29
N TYR A 666 15.16 15.04 0.59
CA TYR A 666 14.17 14.25 1.33
C TYR A 666 13.84 14.84 2.71
N ALA A 667 14.86 15.25 3.48
CA ALA A 667 14.64 15.78 4.81
C ALA A 667 14.02 17.18 4.77
N ASP A 668 14.55 18.05 3.91
CA ASP A 668 14.08 19.43 3.79
C ASP A 668 12.61 19.51 3.38
N ASP A 669 12.21 18.73 2.38
CA ASP A 669 10.83 18.74 1.85
C ASP A 669 9.91 17.91 2.76
N GLY A 670 10.43 16.80 3.28
CA GLY A 670 9.71 15.97 4.25
C GLY A 670 9.31 16.72 5.51
N LEU A 671 10.18 17.59 6.04
CA LEU A 671 9.88 18.38 7.23
C LEU A 671 8.77 19.42 6.98
N LEU A 672 8.63 19.96 5.77
CA LEU A 672 7.51 20.83 5.40
C LEU A 672 6.18 20.07 5.44
N ILE A 673 6.17 18.87 4.84
CA ILE A 673 4.99 18.00 4.81
C ILE A 673 4.65 17.50 6.22
N TRP A 674 5.64 17.02 6.97
CA TRP A 674 5.49 16.59 8.37
C TRP A 674 4.89 17.70 9.24
N GLY A 675 5.43 18.92 9.16
CA GLY A 675 4.93 20.07 9.91
C GLY A 675 3.49 20.42 9.56
N SER A 676 3.12 20.30 8.28
CA SER A 676 1.74 20.52 7.80
C SER A 676 0.77 19.48 8.36
N ILE A 677 1.16 18.19 8.34
CA ILE A 677 0.38 17.08 8.92
C ILE A 677 0.23 17.26 10.44
N LYS A 678 1.32 17.56 11.15
CA LYS A 678 1.31 17.73 12.61
C LYS A 678 0.38 18.86 13.03
N GLN A 679 0.42 19.99 12.32
CA GLN A 679 -0.46 21.12 12.62
C GLN A 679 -1.94 20.78 12.34
N TRP A 680 -2.21 20.05 11.24
CA TRP A 680 -3.58 19.57 10.96
C TRP A 680 -4.08 18.63 12.05
N ALA A 681 -3.30 17.65 12.47
CA ALA A 681 -3.63 16.77 13.57
C ALA A 681 -3.86 17.53 14.89
N SER A 682 -3.03 18.55 15.19
CA SER A 682 -3.18 19.39 16.36
C SER A 682 -4.49 20.18 16.35
N ASP A 683 -4.78 20.90 15.26
CA ASP A 683 -6.00 21.70 15.10
C ASP A 683 -7.25 20.81 15.23
N TYR A 684 -7.18 19.57 14.69
CA TYR A 684 -8.27 18.59 14.73
C TYR A 684 -8.48 18.03 16.14
N VAL A 685 -7.43 17.60 16.82
CA VAL A 685 -7.48 17.08 18.18
C VAL A 685 -7.97 18.15 19.15
N ASP A 686 -7.50 19.40 19.02
CA ASP A 686 -7.91 20.53 19.85
C ASP A 686 -9.40 20.87 19.71
N PHE A 687 -10.00 20.58 18.56
CA PHE A 687 -11.44 20.75 18.35
C PHE A 687 -12.26 19.75 19.17
N TYR A 688 -11.90 18.46 19.13
CA TYR A 688 -12.69 17.41 19.77
C TYR A 688 -12.33 17.16 21.24
N TYR A 689 -11.05 17.25 21.61
CA TYR A 689 -10.55 16.99 22.96
C TYR A 689 -10.15 18.31 23.63
N LYS A 690 -10.87 18.69 24.69
CA LYS A 690 -10.64 19.97 25.39
C LYS A 690 -9.55 19.90 26.47
N SER A 691 -9.24 18.68 26.94
CA SER A 691 -8.23 18.40 27.96
C SER A 691 -7.57 17.05 27.74
N ASP A 692 -6.44 16.82 28.40
CA ASP A 692 -5.81 15.48 28.45
C ASP A 692 -6.73 14.46 29.14
N GLY A 693 -7.57 14.91 30.08
CA GLY A 693 -8.57 14.05 30.70
C GLY A 693 -9.61 13.49 29.72
N ASP A 694 -9.94 14.23 28.66
CA ASP A 694 -10.85 13.75 27.63
C ASP A 694 -10.20 12.63 26.80
N VAL A 695 -8.89 12.75 26.51
CA VAL A 695 -8.10 11.72 25.82
C VAL A 695 -7.97 10.47 26.69
N ALA A 696 -7.56 10.65 27.95
CA ALA A 696 -7.40 9.52 28.90
C ALA A 696 -8.73 8.84 29.23
N GLY A 697 -9.85 9.57 29.16
CA GLY A 697 -11.20 9.08 29.41
C GLY A 697 -11.86 8.37 28.23
N ASP A 698 -11.29 8.47 27.03
CA ASP A 698 -11.86 7.87 25.82
C ASP A 698 -11.57 6.37 25.77
N GLU A 699 -12.62 5.56 25.99
CA GLU A 699 -12.50 4.09 26.05
C GLU A 699 -12.17 3.44 24.71
N GLU A 700 -12.77 3.95 23.60
CA GLU A 700 -12.50 3.44 22.26
C GLU A 700 -11.05 3.77 21.85
N LEU A 701 -10.58 4.97 22.13
CA LEU A 701 -9.22 5.40 21.84
C LEU A 701 -8.17 4.58 22.62
N ARG A 702 -8.41 4.32 23.90
CA ARG A 702 -7.51 3.48 24.71
C ARG A 702 -7.47 2.04 24.19
N ALA A 703 -8.63 1.46 23.91
CA ALA A 703 -8.73 0.10 23.36
C ALA A 703 -8.04 0.01 22.00
N TRP A 704 -8.21 1.01 21.14
CA TRP A 704 -7.54 1.11 19.84
C TRP A 704 -6.01 1.06 19.97
N TRP A 705 -5.44 1.94 20.77
CA TRP A 705 -3.99 2.03 20.89
C TRP A 705 -3.37 0.82 21.59
N GLU A 706 -4.06 0.30 22.59
CA GLU A 706 -3.64 -0.96 23.23
C GLU A 706 -3.67 -2.12 22.24
N GLU A 707 -4.69 -2.22 21.38
CA GLU A 707 -4.80 -3.30 20.40
C GLU A 707 -3.74 -3.20 19.30
N VAL A 708 -3.44 -2.00 18.81
CA VAL A 708 -2.32 -1.75 17.89
C VAL A 708 -1.03 -2.37 18.44
N ARG A 709 -0.71 -2.06 19.68
CA ARG A 709 0.51 -2.53 20.36
C ARG A 709 0.46 -4.02 20.66
N THR A 710 -0.61 -4.50 21.33
CA THR A 710 -0.63 -5.85 21.94
C THR A 710 -1.07 -6.95 20.98
N LYS A 711 -1.82 -6.62 19.93
CA LYS A 711 -2.30 -7.54 18.90
C LYS A 711 -1.58 -7.32 17.58
N GLY A 712 -1.62 -6.11 17.07
CA GLY A 712 -1.08 -5.75 15.77
C GLY A 712 0.43 -5.92 15.69
N HIS A 713 1.15 -5.38 16.65
CA HIS A 713 2.61 -5.47 16.80
C HIS A 713 3.01 -6.33 18.02
N ALA A 714 2.35 -7.46 18.20
CA ALA A 714 2.45 -8.29 19.41
C ALA A 714 3.90 -8.67 19.79
N ASP A 715 4.79 -8.82 18.80
CA ASP A 715 6.20 -9.17 19.02
C ASP A 715 7.02 -8.00 19.60
N LYS A 716 6.46 -6.79 19.56
CA LYS A 716 7.07 -5.55 20.07
C LYS A 716 6.28 -4.91 21.22
N LYS A 717 5.24 -5.59 21.74
CA LYS A 717 4.29 -5.03 22.72
C LYS A 717 4.92 -4.51 24.00
N ASP A 718 6.04 -5.08 24.43
CA ASP A 718 6.72 -4.77 25.69
C ASP A 718 7.87 -3.75 25.53
N GLU A 719 8.05 -3.23 24.32
CA GLU A 719 9.11 -2.27 24.03
C GLU A 719 8.81 -0.88 24.66
N PRO A 720 9.80 -0.23 25.27
CA PRO A 720 9.58 1.00 26.04
C PRO A 720 9.33 2.26 25.20
N TRP A 721 9.57 2.20 23.89
CA TRP A 721 9.43 3.33 23.00
C TRP A 721 7.98 3.58 22.51
N TRP A 722 7.01 2.72 22.87
CA TRP A 722 5.60 2.98 22.56
C TRP A 722 5.10 4.22 23.32
N PRO A 723 4.55 5.23 22.63
CA PRO A 723 3.95 6.38 23.32
C PRO A 723 2.69 5.93 24.10
N VAL A 724 2.44 6.56 25.22
CA VAL A 724 1.19 6.39 25.96
C VAL A 724 0.13 7.33 25.37
N CYS A 725 -1.04 6.83 25.02
CA CYS A 725 -2.13 7.61 24.44
C CYS A 725 -3.05 8.15 25.55
N ASP A 726 -2.55 9.13 26.33
CA ASP A 726 -3.21 9.71 27.51
C ASP A 726 -3.23 11.24 27.55
N THR A 727 -2.50 11.88 26.65
CA THR A 727 -2.47 13.34 26.49
C THR A 727 -2.76 13.74 25.05
N LYS A 728 -3.21 14.99 24.86
CA LYS A 728 -3.42 15.57 23.51
C LYS A 728 -2.13 15.58 22.71
N GLU A 729 -1.01 15.92 23.34
CA GLU A 729 0.30 15.94 22.67
C GLU A 729 0.69 14.55 22.15
N ASN A 730 0.58 13.52 22.98
CA ASN A 730 0.87 12.13 22.60
C ASN A 730 -0.08 11.64 21.50
N LEU A 731 -1.38 11.96 21.59
CA LEU A 731 -2.35 11.64 20.55
C LEU A 731 -1.98 12.31 19.21
N VAL A 732 -1.67 13.61 19.21
CA VAL A 732 -1.21 14.34 18.01
C VAL A 732 0.03 13.68 17.42
N GLN A 733 1.00 13.29 18.26
CA GLN A 733 2.23 12.62 17.80
C GLN A 733 1.91 11.26 17.15
N ILE A 734 1.07 10.43 17.78
CA ILE A 734 0.65 9.12 17.24
C ILE A 734 -0.03 9.30 15.89
N LEU A 735 -1.02 10.20 15.80
CA LEU A 735 -1.76 10.47 14.57
C LEU A 735 -0.85 10.99 13.46
N THR A 736 0.06 11.92 13.80
CA THR A 736 1.02 12.48 12.85
C THR A 736 1.93 11.41 12.26
N ILE A 737 2.43 10.48 13.09
CA ILE A 737 3.28 9.36 12.63
C ILE A 737 2.52 8.48 11.66
N ILE A 738 1.30 8.06 12.01
CA ILE A 738 0.49 7.19 11.15
C ILE A 738 0.19 7.89 9.81
N MET A 739 -0.26 9.14 9.83
CA MET A 739 -0.56 9.92 8.64
C MET A 739 0.69 10.14 7.77
N TRP A 740 1.85 10.38 8.37
CA TRP A 740 3.13 10.53 7.66
C TRP A 740 3.54 9.23 6.97
N VAL A 741 3.50 8.10 7.68
CA VAL A 741 3.91 6.79 7.14
C VAL A 741 3.02 6.38 5.96
N THR A 742 1.71 6.60 6.07
CA THR A 742 0.74 6.23 5.03
C THR A 742 0.76 7.15 3.81
N SER A 743 1.35 8.34 3.92
CA SER A 743 1.34 9.35 2.86
C SER A 743 2.75 9.77 2.44
N GLY A 744 3.37 10.74 3.11
CA GLY A 744 4.66 11.32 2.71
C GLY A 744 5.83 10.33 2.69
N HIS A 745 5.94 9.46 3.70
CA HIS A 745 6.97 8.41 3.71
C HIS A 745 6.78 7.45 2.53
N HIS A 746 5.55 6.91 2.37
CA HIS A 746 5.24 6.01 1.27
C HIS A 746 5.52 6.66 -0.09
N ALA A 747 5.09 7.91 -0.29
CA ALA A 747 5.34 8.63 -1.53
C ALA A 747 6.83 8.74 -1.84
N ALA A 748 7.67 9.06 -0.85
CA ALA A 748 9.11 9.20 -1.02
C ALA A 748 9.82 7.91 -1.44
N VAL A 749 9.30 6.73 -1.03
CA VAL A 749 9.92 5.43 -1.33
C VAL A 749 9.20 4.65 -2.44
N ASN A 750 8.03 5.10 -2.91
CA ASN A 750 7.26 4.40 -3.94
C ASN A 750 7.30 5.08 -5.31
N PHE A 751 6.90 6.36 -5.42
CA PHE A 751 6.62 6.98 -6.72
C PHE A 751 7.86 7.31 -7.56
N GLY A 752 9.06 7.16 -7.00
CA GLY A 752 10.32 7.25 -7.74
C GLY A 752 10.79 5.95 -8.38
N GLN A 753 10.07 4.83 -8.19
CA GLN A 753 10.56 3.52 -8.58
C GLN A 753 10.88 3.44 -10.08
N TYR A 754 9.98 3.87 -10.96
CA TYR A 754 10.25 3.84 -12.40
C TYR A 754 11.27 4.90 -12.83
N HIS A 755 11.22 6.11 -12.29
CA HIS A 755 12.17 7.20 -12.63
C HIS A 755 13.62 6.81 -12.39
N TYR A 756 13.93 6.06 -11.32
CA TYR A 756 15.29 5.65 -10.95
C TYR A 756 15.64 4.21 -11.31
N ALA A 757 14.72 3.26 -11.08
CA ALA A 757 14.95 1.83 -11.25
C ALA A 757 14.35 1.28 -12.56
N GLY A 758 13.54 2.03 -13.27
CA GLY A 758 13.15 1.74 -14.64
C GLY A 758 14.35 1.61 -15.57
N TYR A 759 15.48 2.29 -15.30
CA TYR A 759 16.79 2.01 -15.91
C TYR A 759 17.60 1.13 -14.96
N PHE A 760 17.48 -0.19 -15.13
CA PHE A 760 18.01 -1.17 -14.19
C PHE A 760 19.54 -1.10 -13.94
N PRO A 761 20.42 -0.62 -14.83
CA PRO A 761 21.83 -0.42 -14.49
C PRO A 761 22.05 0.61 -13.37
N ASN A 762 21.16 1.59 -13.21
CA ASN A 762 21.20 2.55 -12.12
C ASN A 762 20.80 1.92 -10.77
N ARG A 763 19.80 1.03 -10.78
CA ARG A 763 19.26 0.38 -9.58
C ARG A 763 19.06 -1.12 -9.84
N PRO A 764 20.17 -1.89 -10.00
CA PRO A 764 20.05 -3.30 -10.28
C PRO A 764 19.41 -4.06 -9.11
N THR A 765 18.56 -5.02 -9.42
CA THR A 765 17.87 -5.86 -8.41
C THR A 765 18.68 -7.09 -8.02
N VAL A 766 19.62 -7.50 -8.87
CA VAL A 766 20.52 -8.63 -8.65
C VAL A 766 21.89 -8.34 -9.24
N VAL A 767 22.95 -8.77 -8.55
CA VAL A 767 24.28 -8.97 -9.12
C VAL A 767 24.52 -10.48 -9.20
N ARG A 768 24.87 -10.95 -10.40
CA ARG A 768 24.90 -12.38 -10.75
C ARG A 768 26.26 -13.03 -10.56
N ARG A 769 27.31 -12.24 -10.37
CA ARG A 769 28.67 -12.72 -10.29
C ARG A 769 29.45 -12.12 -9.12
N ASN A 770 30.31 -12.93 -8.56
CA ASN A 770 31.30 -12.45 -7.58
C ASN A 770 32.25 -11.45 -8.23
N ILE A 771 32.77 -10.53 -7.41
CA ILE A 771 33.78 -9.60 -7.89
C ILE A 771 35.06 -10.37 -8.26
N PRO A 772 35.72 -10.11 -9.40
CA PRO A 772 36.81 -10.95 -9.95
C PRO A 772 38.01 -11.17 -9.02
N VAL A 773 38.25 -10.21 -8.12
CA VAL A 773 39.39 -10.26 -7.18
C VAL A 773 39.12 -11.14 -5.94
N GLU A 774 37.93 -11.69 -5.75
CA GLU A 774 37.62 -12.48 -4.56
C GLU A 774 38.36 -13.83 -4.57
N GLU A 775 38.28 -14.54 -5.67
CA GLU A 775 38.94 -15.87 -5.80
C GLU A 775 40.36 -15.77 -6.33
N ASN A 776 40.77 -14.59 -6.80
CA ASN A 776 42.09 -14.29 -7.37
C ASN A 776 42.52 -15.30 -8.43
N ARG A 777 41.58 -15.76 -9.28
CA ARG A 777 41.86 -16.69 -10.37
C ARG A 777 42.45 -15.95 -11.54
N ASP A 778 43.64 -16.40 -12.01
CA ASP A 778 44.36 -15.75 -13.10
C ASP A 778 43.56 -15.61 -14.39
N ASP A 779 42.75 -16.59 -14.72
CA ASP A 779 41.90 -16.61 -15.92
C ASP A 779 40.74 -15.58 -15.81
N GLU A 780 40.08 -15.48 -14.66
CA GLU A 780 39.01 -14.50 -14.42
C GLU A 780 39.60 -13.06 -14.42
N MET A 781 40.73 -12.84 -13.77
CA MET A 781 41.41 -11.54 -13.79
C MET A 781 41.91 -11.16 -15.19
N LYS A 782 42.44 -12.10 -15.97
CA LYS A 782 42.82 -11.84 -17.37
C LYS A 782 41.59 -11.47 -18.22
N LYS A 783 40.49 -12.18 -18.06
CA LYS A 783 39.25 -11.85 -18.75
C LYS A 783 38.74 -10.46 -18.35
N PHE A 784 38.73 -10.17 -17.05
CA PHE A 784 38.29 -8.86 -16.52
C PHE A 784 39.20 -7.73 -17.06
N MET A 785 40.50 -7.87 -17.00
CA MET A 785 41.43 -6.84 -17.53
C MET A 785 41.30 -6.64 -19.05
N ALA A 786 40.98 -7.69 -19.78
CA ALA A 786 40.80 -7.59 -21.23
C ALA A 786 39.45 -6.97 -21.64
N ARG A 787 38.35 -7.24 -20.87
CA ARG A 787 36.98 -6.84 -21.19
C ARG A 787 36.18 -6.52 -19.92
N PRO A 788 36.50 -5.47 -19.18
CA PRO A 788 35.84 -5.17 -17.92
C PRO A 788 34.37 -4.78 -18.09
N GLU A 789 34.03 -4.14 -19.20
CA GLU A 789 32.64 -3.80 -19.55
C GLU A 789 31.77 -5.06 -19.71
N GLU A 790 32.25 -6.09 -20.36
CA GLU A 790 31.58 -7.39 -20.52
C GLU A 790 31.34 -8.04 -19.15
N VAL A 791 32.32 -7.96 -18.23
CA VAL A 791 32.15 -8.51 -16.87
C VAL A 791 31.10 -7.76 -16.08
N LEU A 792 31.02 -6.43 -16.20
CA LEU A 792 29.96 -5.64 -15.58
C LEU A 792 28.59 -6.00 -16.15
N LEU A 793 28.42 -6.07 -17.47
CA LEU A 793 27.16 -6.46 -18.11
C LEU A 793 26.71 -7.87 -17.72
N GLN A 794 27.66 -8.82 -17.59
CA GLN A 794 27.37 -10.18 -17.11
C GLN A 794 27.01 -10.23 -15.62
N SER A 795 27.38 -9.20 -14.85
CA SER A 795 27.04 -9.08 -13.43
C SER A 795 25.66 -8.46 -13.21
N LEU A 796 25.13 -7.70 -14.17
CA LEU A 796 23.81 -7.09 -14.08
C LEU A 796 22.67 -8.12 -14.25
N PRO A 797 21.39 -7.78 -13.95
CA PRO A 797 20.25 -8.65 -14.19
C PRO A 797 20.21 -9.22 -15.60
N SER A 798 19.72 -10.44 -15.76
CA SER A 798 19.44 -11.00 -17.07
C SER A 798 18.37 -10.19 -17.81
N GLN A 799 18.28 -10.35 -19.13
CA GLN A 799 17.26 -9.67 -19.92
C GLN A 799 15.85 -9.94 -19.38
N MET A 800 15.55 -11.18 -19.01
CA MET A 800 14.25 -11.56 -18.48
C MET A 800 13.99 -10.95 -17.09
N GLN A 801 14.98 -10.96 -16.19
CA GLN A 801 14.85 -10.32 -14.87
C GLN A 801 14.64 -8.81 -15.00
N ALA A 802 15.40 -8.14 -15.87
CA ALA A 802 15.25 -6.70 -16.13
C ALA A 802 13.85 -6.36 -16.63
N ILE A 803 13.34 -7.07 -17.62
CA ILE A 803 12.02 -6.85 -18.21
C ILE A 803 10.90 -7.06 -17.19
N LYS A 804 10.97 -8.14 -16.39
CA LYS A 804 10.01 -8.40 -15.30
C LYS A 804 9.94 -7.24 -14.31
N VAL A 805 11.11 -6.79 -13.87
CA VAL A 805 11.20 -5.70 -12.89
C VAL A 805 10.71 -4.38 -13.48
N MET A 806 11.16 -4.02 -14.69
CA MET A 806 10.76 -2.76 -15.35
C MET A 806 9.25 -2.67 -15.53
N ALA A 807 8.62 -3.74 -16.05
CA ALA A 807 7.16 -3.80 -16.22
C ALA A 807 6.41 -3.71 -14.87
N THR A 808 6.94 -4.33 -13.84
CA THR A 808 6.35 -4.27 -12.49
C THR A 808 6.45 -2.87 -11.88
N LEU A 809 7.62 -2.24 -11.97
CA LEU A 809 7.84 -0.90 -11.41
C LEU A 809 7.02 0.18 -12.11
N ASP A 810 6.77 0.06 -13.41
CA ASP A 810 5.89 0.97 -14.15
C ASP A 810 4.46 0.95 -13.59
N ILE A 811 3.92 -0.24 -13.35
CA ILE A 811 2.58 -0.40 -12.78
C ILE A 811 2.54 0.11 -11.33
N LEU A 812 3.53 -0.26 -10.52
CA LEU A 812 3.55 0.02 -9.08
C LEU A 812 3.94 1.46 -8.72
N SER A 813 4.32 2.30 -9.65
CA SER A 813 4.68 3.70 -9.38
C SER A 813 3.75 4.72 -10.04
N SER A 814 2.67 4.27 -10.69
CA SER A 814 1.75 5.16 -11.43
C SER A 814 0.48 5.45 -10.63
N HIS A 815 0.08 6.73 -10.56
CA HIS A 815 -1.14 7.14 -9.89
C HIS A 815 -2.41 6.65 -10.59
N SER A 816 -3.38 6.23 -9.80
CA SER A 816 -4.71 5.80 -10.26
C SER A 816 -5.62 7.00 -10.59
N PRO A 817 -6.61 6.85 -11.50
CA PRO A 817 -7.58 7.91 -11.79
C PRO A 817 -8.47 8.33 -10.62
N ASP A 818 -8.64 7.47 -9.62
CA ASP A 818 -9.43 7.74 -8.41
C ASP A 818 -8.56 8.00 -7.17
N GLU A 819 -7.30 8.45 -7.37
CA GLU A 819 -6.38 8.77 -6.29
C GLU A 819 -6.87 9.98 -5.48
N GLU A 820 -6.70 9.92 -4.17
CA GLU A 820 -7.07 10.97 -3.24
C GLU A 820 -5.81 11.62 -2.66
N TYR A 821 -5.45 12.80 -3.18
CA TYR A 821 -4.25 13.51 -2.72
C TYR A 821 -4.48 14.23 -1.40
N MET A 822 -3.43 14.26 -0.59
CA MET A 822 -3.42 14.95 0.69
C MET A 822 -3.65 16.46 0.51
N GLY A 823 -4.64 16.98 1.25
CA GLY A 823 -5.03 18.39 1.17
C GLY A 823 -6.04 18.72 0.05
N GLU A 824 -6.38 17.79 -0.82
CA GLU A 824 -7.46 17.94 -1.82
C GLU A 824 -8.73 17.21 -1.41
N TYR A 825 -8.61 15.96 -0.96
CA TYR A 825 -9.76 15.21 -0.47
C TYR A 825 -10.17 15.71 0.91
N ALA A 826 -11.44 16.02 1.07
CA ALA A 826 -12.04 16.43 2.33
C ALA A 826 -13.17 15.46 2.73
N GLU A 827 -13.02 14.81 3.85
CA GLU A 827 -14.05 13.95 4.45
C GLU A 827 -15.33 14.76 4.71
N PRO A 828 -16.54 14.28 4.35
CA PRO A 828 -17.79 15.00 4.57
C PRO A 828 -18.00 15.43 6.03
N ALA A 829 -17.53 14.62 6.99
CA ALA A 829 -17.59 14.95 8.41
C ALA A 829 -16.74 16.18 8.78
N TRP A 830 -15.63 16.41 8.11
CA TRP A 830 -14.79 17.60 8.33
C TRP A 830 -15.50 18.86 7.81
N LEU A 831 -16.18 18.74 6.67
CA LEU A 831 -16.90 19.86 6.05
C LEU A 831 -18.18 20.23 6.80
N ALA A 832 -18.75 19.30 7.58
CA ALA A 832 -19.94 19.53 8.38
C ALA A 832 -19.68 20.41 9.63
N GLU A 833 -18.41 20.48 10.10
CA GLU A 833 -18.01 21.24 11.27
C GLU A 833 -17.21 22.49 10.86
N PRO A 834 -17.74 23.71 10.98
CA PRO A 834 -17.11 24.92 10.43
C PRO A 834 -15.66 25.16 10.90
N MET A 835 -15.36 24.82 12.16
CA MET A 835 -13.99 24.97 12.70
C MET A 835 -13.02 23.96 12.10
N VAL A 836 -13.45 22.71 11.94
CA VAL A 836 -12.65 21.62 11.31
C VAL A 836 -12.45 21.93 9.84
N LYS A 837 -13.50 22.38 9.14
CA LYS A 837 -13.41 22.84 7.74
C LYS A 837 -12.35 23.93 7.58
N ALA A 838 -12.38 24.96 8.43
CA ALA A 838 -11.41 26.05 8.38
C ALA A 838 -9.96 25.56 8.67
N ALA A 839 -9.80 24.59 9.57
CA ALA A 839 -8.50 23.98 9.85
C ALA A 839 -8.00 23.16 8.65
N PHE A 840 -8.88 22.40 7.98
CA PHE A 840 -8.55 21.67 6.75
C PHE A 840 -8.17 22.61 5.59
N GLU A 841 -8.89 23.72 5.41
CA GLU A 841 -8.55 24.72 4.39
C GLU A 841 -7.15 25.33 4.64
N LYS A 842 -6.78 25.55 5.90
CA LYS A 842 -5.40 25.97 6.27
C LYS A 842 -4.37 24.88 5.96
N PHE A 843 -4.69 23.61 6.23
CA PHE A 843 -3.82 22.50 5.90
C PHE A 843 -3.57 22.42 4.39
N SER A 844 -4.64 22.47 3.56
CA SER A 844 -4.54 22.52 2.10
C SER A 844 -3.68 23.71 1.63
N GLY A 845 -3.86 24.88 2.25
CA GLY A 845 -3.04 26.08 1.98
C GLY A 845 -1.56 25.87 2.24
N ARG A 846 -1.19 25.27 3.40
CA ARG A 846 0.21 24.95 3.75
C ARG A 846 0.84 23.95 2.75
N LEU A 847 0.10 22.97 2.26
CA LEU A 847 0.62 22.04 1.26
C LEU A 847 0.88 22.72 -0.09
N LYS A 848 0.04 23.67 -0.50
CA LYS A 848 0.29 24.49 -1.69
C LYS A 848 1.52 25.39 -1.54
N GLU A 849 1.72 25.96 -0.36
CA GLU A 849 2.93 26.72 -0.04
C GLU A 849 4.18 25.83 -0.03
N ALA A 850 4.06 24.59 0.49
CA ALA A 850 5.14 23.61 0.45
C ALA A 850 5.53 23.25 -0.98
N GLU A 851 4.57 23.02 -1.88
CA GLU A 851 4.83 22.77 -3.31
C GLU A 851 5.61 23.92 -3.95
N GLY A 852 5.16 25.18 -3.76
CA GLY A 852 5.88 26.35 -4.23
C GLY A 852 7.29 26.47 -3.66
N THR A 853 7.49 26.09 -2.39
CA THR A 853 8.81 26.08 -1.76
C THR A 853 9.73 25.03 -2.37
N ILE A 854 9.20 23.81 -2.65
CA ILE A 854 9.94 22.73 -3.31
C ILE A 854 10.37 23.18 -4.72
N ASP A 855 9.47 23.82 -5.47
CA ASP A 855 9.78 24.36 -6.80
C ASP A 855 10.89 25.41 -6.75
N MET A 856 10.84 26.34 -5.79
CA MET A 856 11.92 27.32 -5.60
C MET A 856 13.26 26.66 -5.26
N ARG A 857 13.25 25.63 -4.40
CA ARG A 857 14.46 24.86 -4.03
C ARG A 857 15.03 24.13 -5.22
N ASN A 858 14.19 23.48 -6.02
CA ASN A 858 14.60 22.74 -7.22
C ASN A 858 15.16 23.66 -8.32
N ASN A 859 14.73 24.91 -8.38
CA ASN A 859 15.22 25.91 -9.33
C ASN A 859 16.44 26.69 -8.80
N ASN A 860 16.87 26.48 -7.57
CA ASN A 860 18.03 27.17 -7.01
C ASN A 860 19.33 26.41 -7.35
N PRO A 861 20.24 26.95 -8.16
CA PRO A 861 21.48 26.29 -8.57
C PRO A 861 22.48 26.04 -7.43
N GLU A 862 22.30 26.68 -6.27
CA GLU A 862 23.13 26.44 -5.08
C GLU A 862 22.74 25.10 -4.41
N ASN A 863 21.52 24.58 -4.64
CA ASN A 863 21.04 23.31 -4.10
C ASN A 863 21.48 22.15 -5.02
N LYS A 864 22.75 21.79 -4.95
CA LYS A 864 23.39 20.86 -5.87
C LYS A 864 22.86 19.41 -5.74
N ASN A 865 22.29 19.04 -4.59
CA ASN A 865 21.74 17.70 -4.37
C ASN A 865 20.34 17.51 -4.97
N ARG A 866 19.69 18.57 -5.48
CA ARG A 866 18.34 18.50 -6.07
C ARG A 866 18.36 18.26 -7.56
N CYS A 867 19.11 19.03 -8.30
CA CYS A 867 19.16 19.00 -9.74
C CYS A 867 20.57 19.32 -10.26
N GLY A 868 21.57 18.60 -9.80
CA GLY A 868 22.92 18.68 -10.35
C GLY A 868 22.98 18.08 -11.76
N ALA A 869 24.07 18.22 -12.47
CA ALA A 869 24.49 17.57 -13.70
C ALA A 869 23.45 16.76 -14.53
N GLY A 870 22.29 17.34 -14.85
CA GLY A 870 21.28 16.74 -15.73
C GLY A 870 20.41 15.67 -15.08
N ILE A 871 20.44 15.54 -13.75
CA ILE A 871 19.70 14.54 -12.99
C ILE A 871 18.27 14.98 -12.68
N VAL A 872 17.45 14.01 -12.30
CA VAL A 872 16.05 14.18 -11.94
C VAL A 872 15.92 15.13 -10.75
N PRO A 873 15.11 16.21 -10.83
CA PRO A 873 14.80 17.05 -9.69
C PRO A 873 14.07 16.23 -8.62
N TYR A 874 14.23 16.60 -7.36
CA TYR A 874 13.53 15.93 -6.27
C TYR A 874 12.09 16.44 -6.17
N GLU A 875 11.13 15.66 -6.66
CA GLU A 875 9.71 16.01 -6.66
C GLU A 875 8.84 15.01 -5.88
N LEU A 876 9.42 13.96 -5.33
CA LEU A 876 8.70 12.86 -4.66
C LEU A 876 7.80 13.31 -3.50
N LEU A 877 8.10 14.46 -2.90
CA LEU A 877 7.33 15.07 -1.83
C LEU A 877 6.55 16.33 -2.26
N LYS A 878 6.38 16.58 -3.56
CA LYS A 878 5.38 17.53 -4.04
C LYS A 878 3.98 16.95 -3.79
N PRO A 879 3.07 17.68 -3.12
CA PRO A 879 1.81 17.11 -2.66
C PRO A 879 0.86 16.63 -3.76
N PHE A 880 0.85 17.33 -4.92
CA PHE A 880 -0.18 17.14 -5.94
C PHE A 880 0.37 16.48 -7.20
N SER A 881 -0.49 15.69 -7.87
CA SER A 881 -0.18 15.01 -9.13
C SER A 881 -1.45 14.79 -9.96
N GLU A 882 -1.32 14.06 -11.06
CA GLU A 882 -2.40 13.71 -11.98
C GLU A 882 -2.41 12.20 -12.26
N PRO A 883 -3.55 11.63 -12.68
CA PRO A 883 -3.61 10.22 -13.05
C PRO A 883 -2.56 9.85 -14.11
N GLY A 884 -1.93 8.71 -13.88
CA GLY A 884 -0.93 8.19 -14.78
C GLY A 884 0.46 8.83 -14.65
N VAL A 885 0.64 9.89 -13.87
CA VAL A 885 1.95 10.49 -13.58
C VAL A 885 2.67 9.67 -12.49
N THR A 886 3.99 9.62 -12.54
CA THR A 886 4.87 9.06 -11.51
C THR A 886 5.89 10.13 -11.08
N GLY A 887 6.62 9.88 -10.00
CA GLY A 887 7.71 10.76 -9.52
C GLY A 887 7.27 11.95 -8.67
N ARG A 888 5.99 12.22 -8.51
CA ARG A 888 5.44 13.26 -7.64
C ARG A 888 4.02 12.90 -7.19
N GLY A 889 3.50 13.61 -6.20
CA GLY A 889 2.18 13.43 -5.62
C GLY A 889 2.21 12.62 -4.32
N ILE A 890 1.47 13.09 -3.33
CA ILE A 890 1.34 12.42 -2.03
C ILE A 890 -0.12 12.03 -1.83
N PRO A 891 -0.51 10.78 -2.17
CA PRO A 891 -1.81 10.25 -1.78
C PRO A 891 -1.99 10.24 -0.25
N ASN A 892 -3.24 10.31 0.21
CA ASN A 892 -3.54 10.15 1.63
C ASN A 892 -3.10 8.77 2.15
N SER A 893 -3.22 7.73 1.32
CA SER A 893 -3.05 6.33 1.73
C SER A 893 -2.06 5.59 0.84
N ILE A 894 -1.67 4.42 1.32
CA ILE A 894 -0.88 3.43 0.56
C ILE A 894 -1.85 2.71 -0.39
N SER A 895 -2.04 3.27 -1.57
CA SER A 895 -3.04 2.78 -2.54
C SER A 895 -2.44 1.90 -3.65
N ILE A 896 -1.10 1.78 -3.68
CA ILE A 896 -0.38 1.07 -4.74
C ILE A 896 0.90 0.41 -4.20
#